data_b2aab4d68921fbef40bf2b4d878ee2e4
#
_entry.id   b2aab4d68921fbef40bf2b4d878ee2e4
#
_cell.length_a   1.000
_cell.length_b   1.000
_cell.length_c   1.000
_cell.angle_alpha   90.00
_cell.angle_beta   90.00
_cell.angle_gamma   90.00
#
_symmetry.space_group_name_H-M   'P 1'
#
loop_
_entity.id
_entity.type
_entity.pdbx_description
1 polymer ?
#
loop_
_entity_poly.entity_id
_entity_poly.type
_entity_poly.pdbx_seq_one_letter_code
_entity_poly.pdbx_strand_id
1 'polypeptide(L)'
;MVPAAVFVVLVVLLGATLTSLDPVNGVWTAARTAVWGNQTETVRGLTGSVTIVRDGAGTAHIYASNDPDLFFGQGYEQASDRLFQMEVESLKAQGSLASWLGPSALTSDETFRYLGVPQAAAAMAAGLASVSPSAAQDLFAFDSGVNAYINWSEAHHAVPIEFGLLGVRPFAWTAYDTFAFDRLMVIAQTTGFTEPLYFAALAASVGDASANEIQPIYPADWQNFTVLPGNGSLNGLSLSQLGVSPGYLFGEDWLGAWATGLPPSSLPSLAPLYRAAIANLSDPATVELRVSSAFGSNAWAVAANHSSLGVPLLANDPHLPLQIPSLWVPTELVDPNYDVAGWALAGLPGVLIGHNAHLAWALTNSEGATALDYVEQLSGSQYFENGSWHPLSYTNETIDVAGAAPVDLTLPWTDNGPVVARLGTVGLSVRWAGTGATWEAIAEIEFDRAANVSTFFADLRSYWTVPNLNALVVSDSGGSGTGGHLAWVIPAAYPLVAVTMPDGATVEVIGSRGPLNGSGAFEPVGSVPFADRPQVEDPAQGYLYTPNQPTVGEEYPFPFVGSWWDSGGRAHSIGTFLAAHPVMSVGLMEALQANVSDAWALLLKPYLVDGLEQTANASSTYGAFARVLLPLVENWNGTFYTGEVAPTFYTYWWNSLSRSWYDPRLAAAGLSSAPSWFPNQVAWIAANDPGNSTWFPSGFLAADQVAVEGALVVLTSTLGPSLFSTNAPPDVSGWTWGAVHTFTLPSITGVAAFGRDLGPENGDTFTVSVAPFTDNYTVPLTEVALGSSLRLVSAPAASPSFGVLPGGGSGNIASAYYDNQLPLWFDHEYTNLSLVPDPAGPFPEGVVSTWTLNP
;
A
#
# COMPACT_ATOMS: atom_id res chain seq x y z
N MET A 1 8.34 -41.36 36.60
CA MET A 1 9.33 -40.85 35.61
C MET A 1 8.80 -39.65 34.84
N VAL A 2 7.57 -39.62 34.38
CA VAL A 2 7.00 -38.47 33.63
C VAL A 2 7.02 -37.14 34.41
N PRO A 3 6.67 -37.08 35.73
CA PRO A 3 6.72 -35.83 36.47
C PRO A 3 8.15 -35.24 36.63
N ALA A 4 9.16 -36.13 36.77
CA ALA A 4 10.54 -35.68 36.88
C ALA A 4 11.11 -35.12 35.57
N ALA A 5 10.72 -35.70 34.43
CA ALA A 5 11.10 -35.21 33.12
C ALA A 5 10.43 -33.85 32.81
N VAL A 6 9.13 -33.70 33.11
CA VAL A 6 8.41 -32.41 32.97
C VAL A 6 9.01 -31.36 33.89
N PHE A 7 9.39 -31.70 35.15
CA PHE A 7 10.05 -30.76 36.05
C PHE A 7 11.43 -30.33 35.54
N VAL A 8 12.23 -31.27 35.01
CA VAL A 8 13.52 -30.95 34.40
C VAL A 8 13.36 -30.04 33.18
N VAL A 9 12.40 -30.33 32.31
CA VAL A 9 12.11 -29.45 31.16
C VAL A 9 11.67 -28.06 31.59
N LEU A 10 10.79 -27.97 32.60
CA LEU A 10 10.38 -26.67 33.17
C LEU A 10 11.55 -25.91 33.79
N VAL A 11 12.45 -26.60 34.53
CA VAL A 11 13.65 -25.98 35.12
C VAL A 11 14.64 -25.53 34.05
N VAL A 12 14.80 -26.31 32.97
CA VAL A 12 15.66 -25.93 31.85
C VAL A 12 15.07 -24.73 31.09
N LEU A 13 13.77 -24.73 30.80
CA LEU A 13 13.08 -23.59 30.17
C LEU A 13 13.12 -22.34 31.06
N LEU A 14 12.86 -22.50 32.36
CA LEU A 14 12.97 -21.38 33.32
C LEU A 14 14.42 -20.88 33.45
N GLY A 15 15.39 -21.77 33.44
CA GLY A 15 16.82 -21.43 33.45
C GLY A 15 17.22 -20.69 32.17
N ALA A 16 16.77 -21.13 31.02
CA ALA A 16 17.03 -20.46 29.74
C ALA A 16 16.38 -19.07 29.70
N THR A 17 15.10 -18.94 30.12
CA THR A 17 14.42 -17.63 30.19
C THR A 17 15.11 -16.70 31.22
N LEU A 18 15.52 -17.18 32.36
CA LEU A 18 16.24 -16.38 33.38
C LEU A 18 17.61 -15.93 32.89
N THR A 19 18.33 -16.77 32.13
CA THR A 19 19.63 -16.37 31.56
C THR A 19 19.45 -15.40 30.40
N SER A 20 18.38 -15.54 29.59
CA SER A 20 18.05 -14.59 28.50
C SER A 20 17.62 -13.23 29.05
N LEU A 21 16.94 -13.21 30.21
CA LEU A 21 16.49 -11.98 30.87
C LEU A 21 17.50 -11.46 31.92
N ASP A 22 18.71 -12.03 32.01
CA ASP A 22 19.77 -11.55 32.91
C ASP A 22 20.06 -10.07 32.61
N PRO A 23 19.91 -9.14 33.59
CA PRO A 23 20.14 -7.72 33.39
C PRO A 23 21.60 -7.36 33.10
N VAL A 24 22.53 -8.30 33.24
CA VAL A 24 23.97 -8.08 33.01
C VAL A 24 24.46 -8.69 31.71
N ASN A 25 23.95 -9.88 31.33
CA ASN A 25 24.43 -10.62 30.15
C ASN A 25 23.29 -11.15 29.25
N GLY A 26 22.05 -10.78 29.54
CA GLY A 26 20.88 -11.19 28.73
C GLY A 26 20.61 -10.25 27.55
N VAL A 27 19.59 -10.57 26.80
CA VAL A 27 19.16 -9.81 25.61
C VAL A 27 18.88 -8.32 25.90
N TRP A 28 18.43 -7.98 27.11
CA TRP A 28 18.21 -6.58 27.51
C TRP A 28 19.51 -5.76 27.64
N THR A 29 20.64 -6.41 27.86
CA THR A 29 21.95 -5.72 27.89
C THR A 29 22.31 -5.26 26.48
N ALA A 30 22.09 -6.10 25.45
CA ALA A 30 22.30 -5.73 24.04
C ALA A 30 21.43 -4.53 23.65
N ALA A 31 20.14 -4.56 23.99
CA ALA A 31 19.23 -3.44 23.71
C ALA A 31 19.68 -2.12 24.34
N ARG A 32 20.20 -2.16 25.61
CA ARG A 32 20.71 -0.95 26.29
C ARG A 32 22.03 -0.46 25.72
N THR A 33 22.88 -1.36 25.25
CA THR A 33 24.17 -1.01 24.64
C THR A 33 24.01 -0.32 23.32
N ALA A 34 22.97 -0.70 22.56
CA ALA A 34 22.61 -0.11 21.26
C ALA A 34 21.83 1.21 21.37
N VAL A 35 21.60 1.75 22.58
CA VAL A 35 20.94 3.07 22.72
C VAL A 35 21.86 4.18 22.24
N TRP A 36 21.29 5.19 21.61
CA TRP A 36 22.01 6.33 21.04
C TRP A 36 22.82 7.10 22.09
N GLY A 37 24.07 7.35 21.74
CA GLY A 37 25.01 8.16 22.52
C GLY A 37 26.11 8.67 21.61
N ASN A 38 26.91 9.64 22.05
CA ASN A 38 28.05 10.13 21.26
C ASN A 38 29.11 9.03 21.11
N GLN A 39 29.53 8.78 19.88
CA GLN A 39 30.50 7.75 19.54
C GLN A 39 31.52 8.23 18.50
N THR A 40 32.70 7.65 18.54
CA THR A 40 33.72 7.82 17.49
C THR A 40 34.31 6.45 17.22
N GLU A 41 34.11 5.96 15.99
CA GLU A 41 34.52 4.62 15.57
C GLU A 41 35.46 4.69 14.39
N THR A 42 36.36 3.72 14.29
CA THR A 42 37.17 3.49 13.11
C THR A 42 36.57 2.31 12.33
N VAL A 43 36.12 2.56 11.14
CA VAL A 43 35.45 1.57 10.28
C VAL A 43 36.20 1.43 8.97
N ARG A 44 36.25 0.21 8.43
CA ARG A 44 36.87 -0.04 7.13
C ARG A 44 35.87 0.24 6.00
N GLY A 45 36.35 0.80 4.92
CA GLY A 45 35.56 1.03 3.69
C GLY A 45 35.34 2.50 3.40
N LEU A 46 35.50 3.39 4.37
CA LEU A 46 35.43 4.83 4.17
C LEU A 46 36.71 5.40 3.54
N THR A 47 36.57 6.47 2.78
CA THR A 47 37.66 7.30 2.23
C THR A 47 37.83 8.62 3.00
N GLY A 48 36.73 9.15 3.55
CA GLY A 48 36.67 10.32 4.44
C GLY A 48 35.86 10.01 5.68
N SER A 49 35.81 10.95 6.62
CA SER A 49 34.97 10.79 7.82
C SER A 49 33.51 11.05 7.50
N VAL A 50 32.64 10.28 8.13
CA VAL A 50 31.18 10.46 8.09
C VAL A 50 30.72 10.93 9.47
N THR A 51 29.86 11.94 9.51
CA THR A 51 29.21 12.41 10.75
C THR A 51 27.72 12.10 10.68
N ILE A 52 27.18 11.40 11.68
CA ILE A 52 25.75 11.11 11.81
C ILE A 52 25.28 11.85 13.06
N VAL A 53 24.43 12.85 12.88
CA VAL A 53 23.78 13.60 13.96
C VAL A 53 22.33 13.12 14.08
N ARG A 54 21.91 12.69 15.26
CA ARG A 54 20.51 12.38 15.54
C ARG A 54 19.88 13.49 16.33
N ASP A 55 18.77 14.01 15.85
CA ASP A 55 18.02 15.09 16.45
C ASP A 55 16.97 14.60 17.47
N GLY A 56 16.23 15.53 18.07
CA GLY A 56 15.20 15.25 19.07
C GLY A 56 13.95 14.56 18.51
N ALA A 57 13.67 14.65 17.21
CA ALA A 57 12.61 13.90 16.56
C ALA A 57 13.01 12.46 16.27
N GLY A 58 14.32 12.18 16.25
CA GLY A 58 14.88 10.89 15.86
C GLY A 58 15.28 10.82 14.39
N THR A 59 15.37 11.95 13.70
CA THR A 59 15.90 12.04 12.34
C THR A 59 17.42 11.90 12.37
N ALA A 60 17.96 11.10 11.46
CA ALA A 60 19.39 10.96 11.26
C ALA A 60 19.87 11.88 10.14
N HIS A 61 20.70 12.86 10.48
CA HIS A 61 21.37 13.75 9.53
C HIS A 61 22.77 13.23 9.26
N ILE A 62 23.05 12.81 8.02
CA ILE A 62 24.26 12.11 7.61
C ILE A 62 25.10 13.01 6.71
N TYR A 63 26.32 13.30 7.13
CA TYR A 63 27.25 14.21 6.45
C TYR A 63 28.49 13.49 5.97
N ALA A 64 28.81 13.61 4.70
CA ALA A 64 30.03 13.05 4.12
C ALA A 64 30.68 14.03 3.12
N SER A 65 31.83 13.65 2.56
CA SER A 65 32.53 14.46 1.57
C SER A 65 32.38 13.94 0.12
N ASN A 66 31.73 12.79 -0.05
CA ASN A 66 31.48 12.14 -1.33
C ASN A 66 30.33 11.11 -1.20
N ASP A 67 29.71 10.79 -2.33
CA ASP A 67 28.53 9.92 -2.42
C ASP A 67 28.76 8.53 -1.79
N PRO A 68 29.84 7.76 -2.07
CA PRO A 68 30.01 6.45 -1.45
C PRO A 68 30.13 6.51 0.07
N ASP A 69 30.84 7.50 0.63
CA ASP A 69 30.95 7.64 2.09
C ASP A 69 29.58 8.05 2.71
N LEU A 70 28.77 8.84 1.96
CA LEU A 70 27.41 9.22 2.37
C LEU A 70 26.50 7.99 2.49
N PHE A 71 26.45 7.16 1.44
CA PHE A 71 25.63 5.95 1.43
C PHE A 71 26.17 4.87 2.39
N PHE A 72 27.47 4.79 2.61
CA PHE A 72 28.04 3.98 3.69
C PHE A 72 27.47 4.43 5.06
N GLY A 73 27.43 5.74 5.29
CA GLY A 73 26.86 6.32 6.51
C GLY A 73 25.39 5.97 6.69
N GLN A 74 24.61 6.04 5.60
CA GLN A 74 23.17 5.67 5.62
C GLN A 74 22.99 4.19 5.92
N GLY A 75 23.75 3.30 5.30
CA GLY A 75 23.68 1.86 5.59
C GLY A 75 24.06 1.52 7.03
N TYR A 76 25.09 2.16 7.57
CA TYR A 76 25.51 2.01 8.98
C TYR A 76 24.41 2.49 9.93
N GLU A 77 23.81 3.64 9.63
CA GLU A 77 22.75 4.24 10.43
C GLU A 77 21.49 3.39 10.43
N GLN A 78 20.97 3.02 9.23
CA GLN A 78 19.78 2.18 9.11
C GLN A 78 19.95 0.84 9.83
N ALA A 79 21.11 0.20 9.70
CA ALA A 79 21.42 -1.03 10.44
C ALA A 79 21.44 -0.81 11.95
N SER A 80 21.89 0.35 12.43
CA SER A 80 21.91 0.64 13.87
C SER A 80 20.52 0.74 14.47
N ASP A 81 19.55 1.14 13.69
CA ASP A 81 18.17 1.35 14.14
C ASP A 81 17.20 0.27 13.70
N ARG A 82 17.45 -0.42 12.57
CA ARG A 82 16.49 -1.28 11.88
C ARG A 82 16.99 -2.66 11.45
N LEU A 83 18.18 -3.10 11.86
CA LEU A 83 18.82 -4.32 11.34
C LEU A 83 17.88 -5.54 11.31
N PHE A 84 17.17 -5.80 12.43
CA PHE A 84 16.25 -6.95 12.48
C PHE A 84 15.11 -6.83 11.47
N GLN A 85 14.53 -5.64 11.35
CA GLN A 85 13.48 -5.35 10.34
C GLN A 85 14.01 -5.56 8.93
N MET A 86 15.18 -5.00 8.59
CA MET A 86 15.82 -5.15 7.29
C MET A 86 16.00 -6.63 6.92
N GLU A 87 16.56 -7.43 7.82
CA GLU A 87 16.84 -8.85 7.54
C GLU A 87 15.56 -9.71 7.46
N VAL A 88 14.56 -9.47 8.31
CA VAL A 88 13.28 -10.18 8.25
C VAL A 88 12.53 -9.89 6.95
N GLU A 89 12.46 -8.64 6.53
CA GLU A 89 11.79 -8.25 5.29
C GLU A 89 12.55 -8.77 4.05
N SER A 90 13.88 -8.76 4.09
CA SER A 90 14.70 -9.36 3.04
C SER A 90 14.49 -10.88 2.95
N LEU A 91 14.50 -11.60 4.08
CA LEU A 91 14.22 -13.05 4.11
C LEU A 91 12.82 -13.37 3.62
N LYS A 92 11.82 -12.55 3.97
CA LYS A 92 10.46 -12.67 3.47
C LYS A 92 10.42 -12.57 1.95
N ALA A 93 11.03 -11.54 1.39
CA ALA A 93 11.10 -11.33 -0.06
C ALA A 93 11.86 -12.45 -0.79
N GLN A 94 12.89 -12.97 -0.18
CA GLN A 94 13.65 -14.12 -0.69
C GLN A 94 12.87 -15.44 -0.64
N GLY A 95 11.70 -15.49 0.00
CA GLY A 95 11.00 -16.73 0.30
C GLY A 95 11.85 -17.67 1.17
N SER A 96 12.47 -17.14 2.20
CA SER A 96 13.41 -17.82 3.12
C SER A 96 13.11 -17.57 4.59
N LEU A 97 11.99 -16.94 4.91
CA LEU A 97 11.59 -16.59 6.27
C LEU A 97 11.35 -17.83 7.16
N ALA A 98 10.94 -18.96 6.57
CA ALA A 98 10.79 -20.24 7.27
C ALA A 98 12.12 -20.77 7.83
N SER A 99 13.26 -20.33 7.32
CA SER A 99 14.57 -20.66 7.90
C SER A 99 14.75 -20.11 9.33
N TRP A 100 14.01 -19.05 9.68
CA TRP A 100 13.99 -18.48 11.03
C TRP A 100 12.73 -18.85 11.83
N LEU A 101 11.56 -18.75 11.20
CA LEU A 101 10.26 -18.87 11.87
C LEU A 101 9.62 -20.28 11.75
N GLY A 102 10.25 -21.19 11.03
CA GLY A 102 9.76 -22.56 10.86
C GLY A 102 8.53 -22.65 9.95
N PRO A 103 7.72 -23.73 10.10
CA PRO A 103 6.63 -24.04 9.19
C PRO A 103 5.54 -22.96 9.05
N SER A 104 5.41 -22.04 10.02
CA SER A 104 4.41 -20.96 9.98
C SER A 104 4.66 -19.93 8.86
N ALA A 105 5.90 -19.80 8.38
CA ALA A 105 6.27 -18.88 7.31
C ALA A 105 6.29 -19.53 5.91
N LEU A 106 6.01 -20.83 5.78
CA LEU A 106 6.12 -21.53 4.49
C LEU A 106 5.21 -20.95 3.41
N THR A 107 3.97 -20.60 3.73
CA THR A 107 3.04 -20.03 2.74
C THR A 107 3.56 -18.70 2.19
N SER A 108 4.14 -17.87 3.06
CA SER A 108 4.81 -16.64 2.65
C SER A 108 5.97 -16.93 1.71
N ASP A 109 6.86 -17.84 2.09
CA ASP A 109 8.03 -18.20 1.29
C ASP A 109 7.63 -18.76 -0.09
N GLU A 110 6.64 -19.64 -0.13
CA GLU A 110 6.11 -20.20 -1.37
C GLU A 110 5.56 -19.09 -2.29
N THR A 111 4.83 -18.11 -1.75
CA THR A 111 4.27 -16.98 -2.51
C THR A 111 5.35 -16.22 -3.28
N PHE A 112 6.41 -15.79 -2.60
CA PHE A 112 7.49 -15.02 -3.23
C PHE A 112 8.30 -15.86 -4.23
N ARG A 113 8.42 -17.17 -3.99
CA ARG A 113 9.04 -18.10 -4.93
C ARG A 113 8.19 -18.29 -6.20
N TYR A 114 6.87 -18.43 -6.07
CA TYR A 114 5.94 -18.47 -7.22
C TYR A 114 6.02 -17.22 -8.09
N LEU A 115 6.21 -16.04 -7.48
CA LEU A 115 6.33 -14.77 -8.20
C LEU A 115 7.74 -14.52 -8.80
N GLY A 116 8.71 -15.40 -8.55
CA GLY A 116 10.05 -15.29 -9.10
C GLY A 116 10.91 -14.18 -8.47
N VAL A 117 10.58 -13.74 -7.27
CA VAL A 117 11.28 -12.63 -6.58
C VAL A 117 12.75 -12.90 -6.34
N PRO A 118 13.18 -14.07 -5.84
CA PRO A 118 14.60 -14.36 -5.64
C PRO A 118 15.41 -14.26 -6.93
N GLN A 119 14.85 -14.72 -8.05
CA GLN A 119 15.50 -14.68 -9.36
C GLN A 119 15.64 -13.25 -9.88
N ALA A 120 14.58 -12.42 -9.71
CA ALA A 120 14.62 -11.02 -10.08
C ALA A 120 15.68 -10.26 -9.28
N ALA A 121 15.70 -10.42 -7.95
CA ALA A 121 16.68 -9.80 -7.07
C ALA A 121 18.13 -10.20 -7.43
N ALA A 122 18.36 -11.49 -7.71
CA ALA A 122 19.67 -11.99 -8.12
C ALA A 122 20.11 -11.40 -9.48
N ALA A 123 19.18 -11.26 -10.43
CA ALA A 123 19.46 -10.65 -11.73
C ALA A 123 19.77 -9.16 -11.60
N MET A 124 19.06 -8.43 -10.72
CA MET A 124 19.30 -7.03 -10.42
C MET A 124 20.70 -6.84 -9.78
N ALA A 125 21.02 -7.62 -8.75
CA ALA A 125 22.34 -7.56 -8.10
C ALA A 125 23.48 -7.83 -9.09
N ALA A 126 23.32 -8.80 -9.98
CA ALA A 126 24.31 -9.13 -11.01
C ALA A 126 24.41 -8.06 -12.12
N GLY A 127 23.31 -7.41 -12.47
CA GLY A 127 23.24 -6.42 -13.57
C GLY A 127 23.61 -4.99 -13.18
N LEU A 128 23.53 -4.64 -11.89
CA LEU A 128 23.62 -3.28 -11.35
C LEU A 128 24.81 -2.48 -11.92
N ALA A 129 26.01 -3.00 -11.82
CA ALA A 129 27.22 -2.30 -12.26
C ALA A 129 27.29 -2.08 -13.79
N SER A 130 26.53 -2.82 -14.58
CA SER A 130 26.45 -2.63 -16.03
C SER A 130 25.41 -1.61 -16.43
N VAL A 131 24.41 -1.36 -15.57
CA VAL A 131 23.33 -0.38 -15.80
C VAL A 131 23.77 1.02 -15.34
N SER A 132 24.24 1.14 -14.11
CA SER A 132 24.79 2.38 -13.56
C SER A 132 26.01 2.10 -12.68
N PRO A 133 27.25 2.31 -13.18
CA PRO A 133 28.45 2.11 -12.36
C PRO A 133 28.53 3.03 -11.14
N SER A 134 27.97 4.27 -11.19
CA SER A 134 27.90 5.19 -10.05
C SER A 134 26.95 4.68 -8.99
N ALA A 135 25.69 4.43 -9.33
CA ALA A 135 24.72 3.91 -8.39
C ALA A 135 25.12 2.54 -7.80
N ALA A 136 25.83 1.71 -8.58
CA ALA A 136 26.41 0.48 -8.06
C ALA A 136 27.45 0.73 -6.97
N GLN A 137 28.30 1.75 -7.13
CA GLN A 137 29.29 2.11 -6.14
C GLN A 137 28.63 2.59 -4.85
N ASP A 138 27.57 3.41 -4.96
CA ASP A 138 26.83 3.96 -3.83
C ASP A 138 26.06 2.86 -3.09
N LEU A 139 25.40 1.95 -3.82
CA LEU A 139 24.68 0.83 -3.22
C LEU A 139 25.63 -0.17 -2.53
N PHE A 140 26.79 -0.48 -3.14
CA PHE A 140 27.78 -1.35 -2.49
C PHE A 140 28.43 -0.67 -1.27
N ALA A 141 28.49 0.67 -1.24
CA ALA A 141 28.93 1.40 -0.06
C ALA A 141 27.86 1.32 1.04
N PHE A 142 26.58 1.45 0.72
CA PHE A 142 25.47 1.21 1.63
C PHE A 142 25.56 -0.19 2.27
N ASP A 143 25.69 -1.26 1.46
CA ASP A 143 25.88 -2.64 1.94
C ASP A 143 27.07 -2.76 2.88
N SER A 144 28.18 -2.08 2.56
CA SER A 144 29.38 -2.05 3.39
C SER A 144 29.15 -1.37 4.73
N GLY A 145 28.33 -0.31 4.75
CA GLY A 145 27.91 0.39 5.97
C GLY A 145 27.06 -0.51 6.87
N VAL A 146 26.06 -1.21 6.30
CA VAL A 146 25.25 -2.21 7.02
C VAL A 146 26.15 -3.27 7.67
N ASN A 147 27.06 -3.85 6.90
CA ASN A 147 27.99 -4.87 7.38
C ASN A 147 28.98 -4.33 8.44
N ALA A 148 29.38 -3.07 8.34
CA ALA A 148 30.23 -2.43 9.33
C ALA A 148 29.50 -2.34 10.68
N TYR A 149 28.20 -1.99 10.69
CA TYR A 149 27.40 -2.00 11.91
C TYR A 149 27.17 -3.42 12.44
N ILE A 150 26.89 -4.41 11.61
CA ILE A 150 26.75 -5.82 12.03
C ILE A 150 28.01 -6.23 12.81
N ASN A 151 29.20 -6.01 12.23
CA ASN A 151 30.47 -6.34 12.88
C ASN A 151 30.69 -5.57 14.21
N TRP A 152 30.32 -4.28 14.23
CA TRP A 152 30.41 -3.48 15.44
C TRP A 152 29.46 -4.01 16.52
N SER A 153 28.21 -4.29 16.17
CA SER A 153 27.18 -4.77 17.11
C SER A 153 27.53 -6.12 17.74
N GLU A 154 28.09 -7.04 16.95
CA GLU A 154 28.59 -8.33 17.46
C GLU A 154 29.77 -8.14 18.43
N ALA A 155 30.75 -7.28 18.07
CA ALA A 155 31.93 -7.02 18.90
C ALA A 155 31.57 -6.32 20.22
N HIS A 156 30.52 -5.51 20.26
CA HIS A 156 30.11 -4.74 21.44
C HIS A 156 28.89 -5.34 22.15
N HIS A 157 28.44 -6.54 21.77
CA HIS A 157 27.23 -7.18 22.33
C HIS A 157 25.97 -6.29 22.20
N ALA A 158 25.84 -5.58 21.09
CA ALA A 158 24.77 -4.63 20.79
C ALA A 158 23.83 -5.14 19.67
N VAL A 159 23.87 -6.42 19.35
CA VAL A 159 22.96 -7.05 18.37
C VAL A 159 21.51 -6.88 18.84
N PRO A 160 20.57 -6.46 17.97
CA PRO A 160 19.16 -6.28 18.33
C PRO A 160 18.58 -7.46 19.11
N ILE A 161 17.74 -7.17 20.10
CA ILE A 161 17.18 -8.15 21.03
C ILE A 161 16.43 -9.29 20.34
N GLU A 162 15.83 -9.02 19.22
CA GLU A 162 15.00 -9.93 18.42
C GLU A 162 15.81 -11.15 17.95
N PHE A 163 17.05 -10.95 17.53
CA PHE A 163 17.96 -12.06 17.16
C PHE A 163 18.19 -13.02 18.33
N GLY A 164 18.38 -12.46 19.52
CA GLY A 164 18.54 -13.26 20.74
C GLY A 164 17.25 -13.97 21.14
N LEU A 165 16.09 -13.39 20.93
CA LEU A 165 14.78 -14.00 21.21
C LEU A 165 14.47 -15.16 20.25
N LEU A 166 14.82 -15.05 18.98
CA LEU A 166 14.68 -16.10 17.98
C LEU A 166 15.81 -17.15 18.02
N GLY A 167 16.94 -16.81 18.67
CA GLY A 167 18.12 -17.68 18.67
C GLY A 167 18.87 -17.73 17.34
N VAL A 168 18.75 -16.68 16.53
CA VAL A 168 19.41 -16.51 15.23
C VAL A 168 20.50 -15.44 15.30
N ARG A 169 21.26 -15.26 14.23
CA ARG A 169 22.31 -14.24 14.12
C ARG A 169 22.08 -13.40 12.86
N PRO A 170 22.53 -12.13 12.86
CA PRO A 170 22.59 -11.35 11.64
C PRO A 170 23.42 -12.04 10.56
N PHE A 171 23.03 -11.86 9.31
CA PHE A 171 23.76 -12.31 8.14
C PHE A 171 24.43 -11.13 7.43
N ALA A 172 25.42 -11.43 6.58
CA ALA A 172 26.08 -10.40 5.79
C ALA A 172 25.13 -9.85 4.74
N TRP A 173 24.88 -8.55 4.75
CA TRP A 173 24.02 -7.84 3.82
C TRP A 173 24.71 -7.62 2.47
N THR A 174 23.97 -7.74 1.37
CA THR A 174 24.48 -7.61 0.01
C THR A 174 23.44 -6.92 -0.88
N ALA A 175 23.82 -6.49 -2.07
CA ALA A 175 22.89 -5.95 -3.07
C ALA A 175 21.71 -6.90 -3.40
N TYR A 176 21.88 -8.22 -3.24
CA TYR A 176 20.79 -9.17 -3.35
C TYR A 176 19.70 -8.93 -2.30
N ASP A 177 20.09 -8.65 -1.07
CA ASP A 177 19.19 -8.40 0.05
C ASP A 177 18.45 -7.08 -0.13
N THR A 178 19.15 -6.03 -0.56
CA THR A 178 18.57 -4.74 -0.93
C THR A 178 17.53 -4.89 -2.03
N PHE A 179 17.86 -5.58 -3.12
CA PHE A 179 16.91 -5.80 -4.23
C PHE A 179 15.79 -6.78 -3.90
N ALA A 180 16.00 -7.75 -3.01
CA ALA A 180 14.92 -8.59 -2.53
C ALA A 180 13.88 -7.76 -1.78
N PHE A 181 14.32 -6.88 -0.86
CA PHE A 181 13.42 -5.98 -0.15
C PHE A 181 12.73 -4.98 -1.09
N ASP A 182 13.43 -4.40 -2.06
CA ASP A 182 12.84 -3.56 -3.10
C ASP A 182 11.69 -4.30 -3.83
N ARG A 183 11.90 -5.56 -4.25
CA ARG A 183 10.85 -6.39 -4.86
C ARG A 183 9.64 -6.63 -3.94
N LEU A 184 9.84 -6.79 -2.64
CA LEU A 184 8.74 -6.91 -1.68
C LEU A 184 7.85 -5.65 -1.73
N MET A 185 8.45 -4.48 -1.70
CA MET A 185 7.72 -3.21 -1.77
C MET A 185 7.01 -3.02 -3.10
N VAL A 186 7.65 -3.40 -4.20
CA VAL A 186 7.06 -3.35 -5.55
C VAL A 186 5.84 -4.28 -5.67
N ILE A 187 5.92 -5.51 -5.15
CA ILE A 187 4.78 -6.46 -5.15
C ILE A 187 3.63 -5.90 -4.33
N ALA A 188 3.91 -5.36 -3.15
CA ALA A 188 2.89 -4.77 -2.29
C ALA A 188 2.10 -3.63 -2.97
N GLN A 189 2.70 -2.96 -3.96
CA GLN A 189 2.10 -1.87 -4.72
C GLN A 189 1.60 -2.30 -6.12
N THR A 190 1.65 -3.60 -6.46
CA THR A 190 1.24 -4.08 -7.80
C THR A 190 -0.17 -4.64 -7.76
N THR A 191 -1.05 -4.16 -8.64
CA THR A 191 -2.38 -4.70 -8.92
C THR A 191 -2.37 -5.57 -10.18
N GLY A 192 -3.36 -6.44 -10.35
CA GLY A 192 -3.54 -7.26 -11.54
C GLY A 192 -3.06 -8.70 -11.42
N PHE A 193 -2.70 -9.19 -10.23
CA PHE A 193 -2.30 -10.60 -10.06
C PHE A 193 -3.48 -11.58 -9.97
N THR A 194 -4.63 -11.16 -9.49
CA THR A 194 -5.79 -12.05 -9.31
C THR A 194 -7.11 -11.33 -9.57
N GLU A 195 -7.13 -10.03 -9.60
CA GLU A 195 -8.31 -9.20 -9.78
C GLU A 195 -9.01 -9.44 -11.11
N PRO A 196 -8.28 -9.60 -12.25
CA PRO A 196 -8.92 -9.95 -13.51
C PRO A 196 -9.67 -11.28 -13.47
N LEU A 197 -9.11 -12.27 -12.78
CA LEU A 197 -9.72 -13.59 -12.62
C LEU A 197 -10.93 -13.55 -11.68
N TYR A 198 -10.87 -12.71 -10.61
CA TYR A 198 -12.01 -12.45 -9.74
C TYR A 198 -13.19 -11.87 -10.53
N PHE A 199 -12.94 -10.80 -11.31
CA PHE A 199 -13.99 -10.17 -12.12
C PHE A 199 -14.62 -11.15 -13.11
N ALA A 200 -13.78 -11.93 -13.80
CA ALA A 200 -14.27 -12.93 -14.74
C ALA A 200 -15.12 -14.03 -14.07
N ALA A 201 -14.75 -14.46 -12.86
CA ALA A 201 -15.51 -15.41 -12.07
C ALA A 201 -16.87 -14.82 -11.60
N LEU A 202 -16.89 -13.56 -11.20
CA LEU A 202 -18.11 -12.83 -10.84
C LEU A 202 -19.04 -12.71 -12.06
N ALA A 203 -18.51 -12.21 -13.17
CA ALA A 203 -19.25 -12.01 -14.42
C ALA A 203 -19.81 -13.31 -15.00
N ALA A 204 -19.08 -14.42 -14.89
CA ALA A 204 -19.57 -15.74 -15.28
C ALA A 204 -20.77 -16.21 -14.41
N SER A 205 -20.91 -15.70 -13.20
CA SER A 205 -22.00 -16.07 -12.27
C SER A 205 -23.22 -15.17 -12.40
N VAL A 206 -23.03 -13.83 -12.46
CA VAL A 206 -24.14 -12.86 -12.41
C VAL A 206 -24.43 -12.20 -13.77
N GLY A 207 -23.58 -12.45 -14.78
CA GLY A 207 -23.58 -11.79 -16.08
C GLY A 207 -22.76 -10.50 -16.09
N ASP A 208 -22.24 -10.13 -17.28
CA ASP A 208 -21.34 -8.98 -17.46
C ASP A 208 -21.94 -7.66 -17.02
N ALA A 209 -23.18 -7.39 -17.42
CA ALA A 209 -23.89 -6.16 -17.07
C ALA A 209 -23.99 -6.00 -15.55
N SER A 210 -24.41 -7.06 -14.83
CA SER A 210 -24.52 -7.02 -13.37
C SER A 210 -23.17 -6.95 -12.66
N ALA A 211 -22.14 -7.61 -13.18
CA ALA A 211 -20.79 -7.48 -12.64
C ALA A 211 -20.26 -6.05 -12.81
N ASN A 212 -20.53 -5.42 -13.96
CA ASN A 212 -20.21 -4.03 -14.25
C ASN A 212 -20.93 -3.02 -13.37
N GLU A 213 -22.19 -3.31 -12.97
CA GLU A 213 -22.96 -2.45 -12.06
C GLU A 213 -22.30 -2.34 -10.68
N ILE A 214 -21.65 -3.40 -10.24
CA ILE A 214 -21.05 -3.48 -8.90
C ILE A 214 -19.58 -3.12 -8.91
N GLN A 215 -18.86 -3.55 -9.93
CA GLN A 215 -17.45 -3.25 -10.12
C GLN A 215 -17.24 -2.62 -11.50
N PRO A 216 -17.65 -1.37 -11.69
CA PRO A 216 -17.39 -0.66 -12.93
C PRO A 216 -15.89 -0.41 -13.12
N ILE A 217 -15.44 -0.27 -14.36
CA ILE A 217 -14.08 0.21 -14.64
C ILE A 217 -13.93 1.63 -14.08
N TYR A 218 -14.94 2.46 -14.33
CA TYR A 218 -14.99 3.81 -13.77
C TYR A 218 -16.16 3.90 -12.78
N PRO A 219 -15.91 4.19 -11.49
CA PRO A 219 -16.98 4.37 -10.52
C PRO A 219 -17.92 5.50 -10.93
N ALA A 220 -19.14 5.52 -10.39
CA ALA A 220 -20.09 6.61 -10.66
C ALA A 220 -19.47 7.96 -10.33
N ASP A 221 -19.75 8.95 -11.17
CA ASP A 221 -19.24 10.34 -11.03
C ASP A 221 -17.70 10.52 -11.11
N TRP A 222 -16.97 9.52 -11.61
CA TRP A 222 -15.50 9.56 -11.74
C TRP A 222 -14.99 10.82 -12.45
N GLN A 223 -15.75 11.40 -13.39
CA GLN A 223 -15.39 12.62 -14.12
C GLN A 223 -15.16 13.83 -13.22
N ASN A 224 -15.72 13.79 -12.01
CA ASN A 224 -15.61 14.89 -11.05
C ASN A 224 -14.34 14.82 -10.20
N PHE A 225 -13.61 13.69 -10.24
CA PHE A 225 -12.45 13.47 -9.37
C PHE A 225 -11.25 12.76 -10.02
N THR A 226 -11.19 12.65 -11.36
CA THR A 226 -9.97 12.15 -12.03
C THR A 226 -8.78 13.07 -11.81
N VAL A 227 -7.56 12.51 -11.84
CA VAL A 227 -6.33 13.33 -11.75
C VAL A 227 -6.23 14.31 -12.91
N LEU A 228 -6.51 13.83 -14.14
CA LEU A 228 -6.62 14.66 -15.34
C LEU A 228 -8.09 14.92 -15.66
N PRO A 229 -8.65 16.10 -15.32
CA PRO A 229 -10.02 16.41 -15.67
C PRO A 229 -10.21 16.62 -17.17
N GLY A 230 -11.36 16.17 -17.69
CA GLY A 230 -11.73 16.33 -19.11
C GLY A 230 -11.14 15.26 -20.02
N ASN A 231 -11.25 15.52 -21.30
CA ASN A 231 -10.78 14.63 -22.36
C ASN A 231 -9.25 14.56 -22.40
N GLY A 232 -8.60 14.05 -21.35
CA GLY A 232 -7.15 13.99 -21.17
C GLY A 232 -6.41 13.51 -22.42
N SER A 233 -6.44 14.33 -23.49
CA SER A 233 -5.71 14.08 -24.71
C SER A 233 -4.28 14.48 -24.46
N LEU A 234 -3.48 13.52 -24.05
CA LEU A 234 -2.05 13.61 -24.18
C LEU A 234 -1.72 13.71 -25.67
N ASN A 235 -1.11 14.81 -26.08
CA ASN A 235 -0.64 15.03 -27.45
C ASN A 235 -1.69 14.94 -28.58
N GLY A 236 -2.98 15.07 -28.29
CA GLY A 236 -4.03 15.12 -29.35
C GLY A 236 -4.46 13.76 -29.89
N LEU A 237 -4.05 12.64 -29.33
CA LEU A 237 -4.55 11.31 -29.65
C LEU A 237 -5.80 11.00 -28.82
N SER A 238 -6.84 10.51 -29.46
CA SER A 238 -8.08 10.04 -28.79
C SER A 238 -8.47 8.65 -29.32
N LEU A 239 -9.23 7.87 -28.55
CA LEU A 239 -9.77 6.58 -29.00
C LEU A 239 -10.55 6.68 -30.32
N SER A 240 -11.26 7.78 -30.53
CA SER A 240 -11.98 8.03 -31.79
C SER A 240 -11.04 8.14 -32.98
N GLN A 241 -9.79 8.60 -32.79
CA GLN A 241 -8.77 8.66 -33.85
C GLN A 241 -8.15 7.29 -34.16
N LEU A 242 -8.18 6.37 -33.16
CA LEU A 242 -7.77 4.98 -33.36
C LEU A 242 -8.90 4.11 -33.96
N GLY A 243 -10.10 4.67 -34.21
CA GLY A 243 -11.24 3.95 -34.74
C GLY A 243 -11.91 3.00 -33.76
N VAL A 244 -11.60 3.10 -32.48
CA VAL A 244 -12.12 2.23 -31.40
C VAL A 244 -13.29 2.94 -30.73
N SER A 245 -14.44 2.28 -30.68
CA SER A 245 -15.56 2.76 -29.88
C SER A 245 -15.31 2.39 -28.39
N PRO A 246 -15.41 3.36 -27.47
CA PRO A 246 -15.35 3.06 -26.05
C PRO A 246 -16.31 1.94 -25.63
N GLY A 247 -17.52 1.92 -26.18
CA GLY A 247 -18.52 0.89 -25.94
C GLY A 247 -18.12 -0.53 -26.36
N TYR A 248 -17.10 -0.69 -27.19
CA TYR A 248 -16.58 -2.02 -27.54
C TYR A 248 -15.58 -2.55 -26.52
N LEU A 249 -14.74 -1.69 -25.99
CA LEU A 249 -13.72 -2.07 -24.98
C LEU A 249 -14.30 -2.11 -23.57
N PHE A 250 -15.37 -1.34 -23.31
CA PHE A 250 -16.00 -1.15 -22.01
C PHE A 250 -17.49 -1.56 -21.99
N GLY A 251 -18.02 -2.18 -23.09
CA GLY A 251 -19.43 -2.49 -23.27
C GLY A 251 -19.89 -3.77 -22.58
N GLU A 252 -21.23 -3.99 -22.66
CA GLU A 252 -21.96 -5.09 -22.00
C GLU A 252 -21.58 -6.50 -22.49
N ASP A 253 -20.91 -6.64 -23.66
CA ASP A 253 -20.52 -7.91 -24.28
C ASP A 253 -19.04 -8.27 -24.10
N TRP A 254 -18.40 -7.75 -23.07
CA TRP A 254 -16.96 -7.89 -22.88
C TRP A 254 -16.53 -9.35 -22.67
N LEU A 255 -17.29 -10.15 -21.89
CA LEU A 255 -17.08 -11.61 -21.77
C LEU A 255 -17.23 -12.31 -23.11
N GLY A 256 -18.14 -11.88 -23.96
CA GLY A 256 -18.31 -12.42 -25.31
C GLY A 256 -17.07 -12.19 -26.18
N ALA A 257 -16.51 -10.99 -26.17
CA ALA A 257 -15.32 -10.64 -26.94
C ALA A 257 -14.07 -11.32 -26.41
N TRP A 258 -13.96 -11.45 -25.09
CA TRP A 258 -12.83 -12.03 -24.39
C TRP A 258 -12.88 -13.56 -24.32
N ALA A 259 -14.05 -14.13 -24.03
CA ALA A 259 -14.26 -15.59 -24.01
C ALA A 259 -14.18 -16.25 -25.38
N THR A 260 -14.18 -15.50 -26.50
CA THR A 260 -14.04 -16.06 -27.85
C THR A 260 -12.72 -16.81 -28.04
N GLY A 261 -11.74 -16.61 -27.17
CA GLY A 261 -10.48 -17.37 -27.18
C GLY A 261 -10.41 -18.49 -26.13
N LEU A 262 -11.17 -18.42 -25.03
CA LEU A 262 -11.14 -19.49 -24.03
C LEU A 262 -12.04 -20.66 -24.45
N PRO A 263 -11.59 -21.92 -24.26
CA PRO A 263 -12.48 -23.06 -24.41
C PRO A 263 -13.69 -22.88 -23.48
N PRO A 264 -14.96 -23.04 -23.96
CA PRO A 264 -16.13 -22.95 -23.08
C PRO A 264 -16.07 -23.86 -21.85
N SER A 265 -15.23 -24.90 -21.89
CA SER A 265 -14.96 -25.81 -20.78
C SER A 265 -14.10 -25.18 -19.66
N SER A 266 -13.43 -24.04 -19.89
CA SER A 266 -12.64 -23.35 -18.85
C SER A 266 -13.45 -22.38 -18.00
N LEU A 267 -14.56 -21.83 -18.48
CA LEU A 267 -15.40 -20.90 -17.74
C LEU A 267 -15.85 -21.41 -16.36
N PRO A 268 -16.32 -22.70 -16.21
CA PRO A 268 -16.65 -23.25 -14.90
C PRO A 268 -15.45 -23.39 -13.95
N SER A 269 -14.23 -23.26 -14.46
CA SER A 269 -12.98 -23.40 -13.70
C SER A 269 -12.46 -22.07 -13.17
N LEU A 270 -13.01 -20.90 -13.56
CA LEU A 270 -12.47 -19.58 -13.20
C LEU A 270 -12.47 -19.35 -11.68
N ALA A 271 -13.60 -19.56 -11.01
CA ALA A 271 -13.67 -19.39 -9.56
C ALA A 271 -12.82 -20.41 -8.76
N PRO A 272 -12.82 -21.73 -9.10
CA PRO A 272 -11.85 -22.66 -8.52
C PRO A 272 -10.38 -22.27 -8.80
N LEU A 273 -10.06 -21.76 -9.99
CA LEU A 273 -8.73 -21.32 -10.37
C LEU A 273 -8.32 -20.07 -9.56
N TYR A 274 -9.22 -19.11 -9.38
CA TYR A 274 -9.04 -17.96 -8.51
C TYR A 274 -8.70 -18.38 -7.08
N ARG A 275 -9.49 -19.32 -6.48
CA ARG A 275 -9.21 -19.82 -5.14
C ARG A 275 -7.85 -20.52 -5.04
N ALA A 276 -7.45 -21.26 -6.07
CA ALA A 276 -6.14 -21.92 -6.10
C ALA A 276 -5.01 -20.88 -6.24
N ALA A 277 -5.20 -19.83 -7.05
CA ALA A 277 -4.25 -18.74 -7.19
C ALA A 277 -4.09 -17.97 -5.87
N ILE A 278 -5.20 -17.60 -5.23
CA ILE A 278 -5.17 -16.97 -3.91
C ILE A 278 -4.45 -17.85 -2.88
N ALA A 279 -4.72 -19.15 -2.85
CA ALA A 279 -4.06 -20.06 -1.90
C ALA A 279 -2.53 -20.11 -2.09
N ASN A 280 -2.06 -19.97 -3.32
CA ASN A 280 -0.63 -19.97 -3.64
C ASN A 280 0.03 -18.60 -3.56
N LEU A 281 -0.77 -17.51 -3.66
CA LEU A 281 -0.29 -16.13 -3.63
C LEU A 281 -0.68 -15.39 -2.33
N SER A 282 -1.22 -16.11 -1.35
CA SER A 282 -1.64 -15.57 -0.07
C SER A 282 -0.50 -15.62 0.95
N ASP A 283 0.37 -14.65 0.91
CA ASP A 283 1.03 -14.23 2.15
C ASP A 283 0.01 -13.46 3.00
N PRO A 284 -0.20 -13.80 4.27
CA PRO A 284 -1.16 -13.08 5.13
C PRO A 284 -0.96 -11.55 5.11
N ALA A 285 0.29 -11.09 5.06
CA ALA A 285 0.60 -9.66 4.97
C ALA A 285 0.33 -9.06 3.58
N THR A 286 0.48 -9.84 2.49
CA THR A 286 0.16 -9.35 1.13
C THR A 286 -1.31 -9.57 0.75
N VAL A 287 -2.01 -10.51 1.36
CA VAL A 287 -3.47 -10.70 1.18
C VAL A 287 -4.26 -9.65 1.95
N GLU A 288 -3.88 -9.32 3.15
CA GLU A 288 -4.41 -8.13 3.82
C GLU A 288 -4.14 -6.89 2.97
N LEU A 289 -3.00 -6.81 2.30
CA LEU A 289 -2.66 -5.76 1.35
C LEU A 289 -3.57 -5.69 0.09
N ARG A 290 -4.19 -6.77 -0.35
CA ARG A 290 -4.93 -6.83 -1.63
C ARG A 290 -6.44 -6.82 -1.52
N VAL A 291 -7.01 -7.18 -0.40
CA VAL A 291 -8.47 -7.38 -0.25
C VAL A 291 -9.17 -6.14 0.30
N SER A 292 -8.43 -5.17 0.79
CA SER A 292 -8.98 -3.94 1.36
C SER A 292 -8.94 -2.79 0.35
N SER A 293 -10.10 -2.26 -0.01
CA SER A 293 -10.23 -0.96 -0.68
C SER A 293 -9.65 0.22 0.14
N ALA A 294 -9.16 -0.07 1.33
CA ALA A 294 -8.53 0.86 2.25
C ALA A 294 -7.04 1.07 1.96
N PHE A 295 -6.41 0.15 1.20
CA PHE A 295 -5.05 0.35 0.74
C PHE A 295 -5.00 1.50 -0.22
N GLY A 296 -4.07 2.38 0.01
CA GLY A 296 -3.93 3.51 -0.85
C GLY A 296 -2.94 4.51 -0.27
N SER A 297 -3.12 5.73 -0.64
CA SER A 297 -2.30 6.84 -0.15
C SER A 297 -3.05 8.13 -0.46
N ASN A 298 -2.70 9.22 0.21
CA ASN A 298 -3.08 10.53 -0.26
C ASN A 298 -1.84 11.32 -0.69
N ALA A 299 -1.94 12.04 -1.79
CA ALA A 299 -1.05 13.15 -2.07
C ALA A 299 -1.83 14.29 -2.74
N TRP A 300 -1.45 15.50 -2.42
CA TRP A 300 -1.93 16.69 -3.13
C TRP A 300 -0.88 17.77 -3.10
N ALA A 301 -0.92 18.63 -4.12
CA ALA A 301 -0.04 19.78 -4.21
C ALA A 301 -0.77 20.98 -4.79
N VAL A 302 -0.30 22.16 -4.40
CA VAL A 302 -0.81 23.45 -4.89
C VAL A 302 0.33 24.30 -5.45
N ALA A 303 0.04 25.01 -6.52
CA ALA A 303 0.99 25.92 -7.16
C ALA A 303 1.28 27.14 -6.26
N ALA A 304 2.36 27.85 -6.52
CA ALA A 304 2.83 28.98 -5.72
C ALA A 304 1.79 30.07 -5.52
N ASN A 305 0.96 30.36 -6.54
CA ASN A 305 -0.14 31.35 -6.45
C ASN A 305 -1.35 30.86 -5.65
N HIS A 306 -1.41 29.57 -5.31
CA HIS A 306 -2.38 28.94 -4.42
C HIS A 306 -1.80 28.61 -3.03
N SER A 307 -0.58 29.06 -2.75
CA SER A 307 0.13 28.85 -1.48
C SER A 307 0.33 30.16 -0.74
N SER A 308 0.11 30.16 0.57
CA SER A 308 0.37 31.31 1.44
C SER A 308 1.86 31.65 1.58
N LEU A 309 2.74 30.71 1.23
CA LEU A 309 4.19 30.87 1.28
C LEU A 309 4.74 31.51 -0.02
N GLY A 310 3.95 31.56 -1.10
CA GLY A 310 4.40 32.05 -2.41
C GLY A 310 5.34 31.07 -3.14
N VAL A 311 5.52 29.86 -2.61
CA VAL A 311 6.15 28.69 -3.23
C VAL A 311 5.15 27.55 -3.23
N PRO A 312 5.27 26.55 -4.13
CA PRO A 312 4.35 25.41 -4.12
C PRO A 312 4.38 24.66 -2.79
N LEU A 313 3.26 24.03 -2.42
CA LEU A 313 3.12 23.16 -1.24
C LEU A 313 2.69 21.78 -1.69
N LEU A 314 3.20 20.75 -1.00
CA LEU A 314 2.89 19.36 -1.23
C LEU A 314 2.58 18.67 0.10
N ALA A 315 1.59 17.77 0.12
CA ALA A 315 1.33 16.86 1.22
C ALA A 315 1.29 15.42 0.72
N ASN A 316 1.72 14.47 1.55
CA ASN A 316 1.67 13.05 1.29
C ASN A 316 1.44 12.27 2.59
N ASP A 317 0.61 11.25 2.52
CA ASP A 317 0.40 10.25 3.56
C ASP A 317 0.10 8.88 2.93
N PRO A 318 1.10 8.03 2.75
CA PRO A 318 0.92 6.65 2.27
C PRO A 318 0.16 5.82 3.30
N HIS A 319 -0.90 5.12 2.86
CA HIS A 319 -1.68 4.23 3.73
C HIS A 319 -1.16 2.81 3.57
N LEU A 320 -0.38 2.38 4.53
CA LEU A 320 0.25 1.05 4.56
C LEU A 320 -0.07 0.38 5.89
N PRO A 321 0.18 -0.94 6.04
CA PRO A 321 0.06 -1.60 7.32
C PRO A 321 0.86 -0.88 8.39
N LEU A 322 0.19 -0.58 9.50
CA LEU A 322 0.82 0.11 10.63
C LEU A 322 1.49 -0.91 11.53
N GLN A 323 2.75 -0.68 11.81
CA GLN A 323 3.60 -1.56 12.62
C GLN A 323 4.66 -0.78 13.39
N ILE A 324 5.22 -1.39 14.39
CA ILE A 324 6.39 -0.86 15.11
C ILE A 324 7.54 -1.89 15.12
N PRO A 325 8.76 -1.51 14.73
CA PRO A 325 9.14 -0.21 14.18
C PRO A 325 8.40 0.12 12.88
N SER A 326 8.25 1.41 12.60
CA SER A 326 7.66 1.90 11.35
C SER A 326 8.42 1.37 10.13
N LEU A 327 7.73 1.24 8.99
CA LEU A 327 8.37 0.92 7.71
C LEU A 327 9.43 1.97 7.32
N TRP A 328 9.19 3.23 7.66
CA TRP A 328 9.97 4.39 7.25
C TRP A 328 11.08 4.73 8.24
N VAL A 329 12.19 5.24 7.69
CA VAL A 329 13.35 5.75 8.45
C VAL A 329 13.50 7.24 8.12
N PRO A 330 13.36 8.15 9.11
CA PRO A 330 13.57 9.57 8.89
C PRO A 330 15.07 9.85 8.72
N THR A 331 15.44 10.44 7.59
CA THR A 331 16.86 10.66 7.25
C THR A 331 17.07 11.97 6.48
N GLU A 332 18.24 12.54 6.62
CA GLU A 332 18.79 13.59 5.76
C GLU A 332 20.19 13.18 5.29
N LEU A 333 20.45 13.33 4.00
CA LEU A 333 21.71 13.00 3.35
C LEU A 333 22.36 14.28 2.81
N VAL A 334 23.58 14.59 3.26
CA VAL A 334 24.29 15.82 2.93
C VAL A 334 25.71 15.54 2.49
N ASP A 335 26.02 15.90 1.26
CA ASP A 335 27.37 15.97 0.71
C ASP A 335 27.41 17.02 -0.42
N PRO A 336 28.48 17.16 -1.22
CA PRO A 336 28.50 18.14 -2.33
C PRO A 336 27.46 17.92 -3.44
N ASN A 337 26.86 16.73 -3.57
CA ASN A 337 25.87 16.36 -4.58
C ASN A 337 24.46 16.20 -4.01
N TYR A 338 24.33 15.92 -2.72
CA TYR A 338 23.08 15.65 -2.02
C TYR A 338 22.84 16.67 -0.89
N ASP A 339 21.62 17.15 -0.80
CA ASP A 339 21.06 17.90 0.35
C ASP A 339 19.56 17.58 0.35
N VAL A 340 19.22 16.40 0.88
CA VAL A 340 17.91 15.78 0.76
C VAL A 340 17.43 15.23 2.09
N ALA A 341 16.20 15.54 2.48
CA ALA A 341 15.56 15.06 3.70
C ALA A 341 14.19 14.43 3.43
N GLY A 342 13.84 13.42 4.22
CA GLY A 342 12.58 12.71 4.09
C GLY A 342 12.61 11.33 4.74
N TRP A 343 11.95 10.40 4.10
CA TRP A 343 11.84 9.01 4.56
C TRP A 343 12.44 8.04 3.56
N ALA A 344 13.39 7.27 4.04
CA ALA A 344 13.89 6.08 3.38
C ALA A 344 13.07 4.84 3.80
N LEU A 345 13.17 3.77 3.03
CA LEU A 345 12.74 2.44 3.46
C LEU A 345 13.91 1.70 4.14
N ALA A 346 13.64 1.00 5.25
CA ALA A 346 14.68 0.29 5.98
C ALA A 346 15.30 -0.85 5.14
N GLY A 347 16.51 -0.64 4.62
CA GLY A 347 17.20 -1.58 3.73
C GLY A 347 17.38 -1.08 2.30
N LEU A 348 16.86 0.11 1.96
CA LEU A 348 17.10 0.79 0.68
C LEU A 348 17.90 2.08 0.88
N PRO A 349 18.86 2.39 -0.01
CA PRO A 349 19.56 3.67 -0.03
C PRO A 349 18.68 4.76 -0.65
N GLY A 350 18.89 6.03 -0.24
CA GLY A 350 18.19 7.20 -0.75
C GLY A 350 17.03 7.64 0.11
N VAL A 351 16.19 8.53 -0.42
CA VAL A 351 14.98 9.12 0.20
C VAL A 351 13.80 8.94 -0.75
N LEU A 352 12.94 7.97 -0.47
CA LEU A 352 11.83 7.63 -1.36
C LEU A 352 10.74 8.70 -1.40
N ILE A 353 10.43 9.34 -0.26
CA ILE A 353 9.45 10.43 -0.13
C ILE A 353 10.09 11.55 0.67
N GLY A 354 10.16 12.76 0.11
CA GLY A 354 10.86 13.85 0.77
C GLY A 354 11.00 15.11 -0.06
N HIS A 355 12.07 15.84 0.22
CA HIS A 355 12.41 17.07 -0.47
C HIS A 355 13.92 17.32 -0.46
N ASN A 356 14.37 18.07 -1.43
CA ASN A 356 15.70 18.67 -1.46
C ASN A 356 15.61 20.20 -1.56
N ALA A 357 16.73 20.88 -1.80
CA ALA A 357 16.75 22.34 -1.91
C ALA A 357 15.86 22.90 -3.04
N HIS A 358 15.43 22.07 -4.01
CA HIS A 358 14.74 22.50 -5.24
C HIS A 358 13.38 21.87 -5.45
N LEU A 359 13.18 20.66 -4.96
CA LEU A 359 12.00 19.83 -5.18
C LEU A 359 11.40 19.32 -3.87
N ALA A 360 10.11 19.06 -3.88
CA ALA A 360 9.46 18.13 -2.96
C ALA A 360 8.62 17.15 -3.76
N TRP A 361 8.59 15.87 -3.34
CA TRP A 361 7.89 14.82 -4.07
C TRP A 361 7.12 13.87 -3.15
N ALA A 362 6.07 13.31 -3.73
CA ALA A 362 5.14 12.42 -3.10
C ALA A 362 4.85 11.24 -4.01
N LEU A 363 4.62 10.08 -3.41
CA LEU A 363 4.26 8.86 -4.14
C LEU A 363 2.94 8.30 -3.60
N THR A 364 2.07 7.86 -4.52
CA THR A 364 0.85 7.13 -4.18
C THR A 364 0.59 6.02 -5.20
N ASN A 365 -0.09 4.94 -4.81
CA ASN A 365 -0.45 3.91 -5.79
C ASN A 365 -1.44 4.49 -6.82
N SER A 366 -1.19 4.24 -8.10
CA SER A 366 -2.10 4.65 -9.18
C SER A 366 -3.12 3.58 -9.55
N GLU A 367 -3.08 2.41 -8.90
CA GLU A 367 -3.95 1.25 -9.13
C GLU A 367 -3.99 0.79 -10.61
N GLY A 368 -2.92 1.05 -11.33
CA GLY A 368 -2.82 0.73 -12.75
C GLY A 368 -2.39 -0.71 -13.02
N ALA A 369 -2.76 -1.24 -14.16
CA ALA A 369 -2.48 -2.62 -14.55
C ALA A 369 -1.03 -2.77 -15.06
N THR A 370 -0.13 -3.33 -14.24
CA THR A 370 1.25 -3.67 -14.62
C THR A 370 1.51 -5.17 -14.65
N ALA A 371 0.56 -5.99 -14.22
CA ALA A 371 0.57 -7.44 -14.36
C ALA A 371 -0.54 -7.89 -15.32
N LEU A 372 -0.31 -9.00 -16.01
CA LEU A 372 -1.24 -9.64 -16.94
C LEU A 372 -1.46 -11.10 -16.52
N ASP A 373 -2.71 -11.47 -16.33
CA ASP A 373 -3.12 -12.83 -16.04
C ASP A 373 -3.44 -13.59 -17.33
N TYR A 374 -2.93 -14.81 -17.49
CA TYR A 374 -3.23 -15.66 -18.64
C TYR A 374 -3.84 -16.99 -18.20
N VAL A 375 -4.98 -17.34 -18.78
CA VAL A 375 -5.56 -18.67 -18.64
C VAL A 375 -4.92 -19.59 -19.68
N GLU A 376 -4.15 -20.57 -19.20
CA GLU A 376 -3.37 -21.51 -19.98
C GLU A 376 -4.10 -22.83 -20.22
N GLN A 377 -3.93 -23.41 -21.40
CA GLN A 377 -4.32 -24.78 -21.66
C GLN A 377 -3.10 -25.69 -21.43
N LEU A 378 -3.21 -26.62 -20.48
CA LEU A 378 -2.10 -27.48 -20.04
C LEU A 378 -2.38 -28.96 -20.35
N SER A 379 -1.34 -29.71 -20.69
CA SER A 379 -1.40 -31.15 -20.85
C SER A 379 -0.11 -31.83 -20.37
N GLY A 380 -0.15 -32.48 -19.20
CA GLY A 380 1.04 -33.01 -18.57
C GLY A 380 2.06 -31.92 -18.27
N SER A 381 3.26 -31.98 -18.90
CA SER A 381 4.33 -31.00 -18.81
C SER A 381 4.39 -30.08 -20.04
N GLN A 382 3.26 -29.80 -20.67
CA GLN A 382 3.16 -28.93 -21.85
C GLN A 382 2.02 -27.92 -21.69
N TYR A 383 2.16 -26.77 -22.36
CA TYR A 383 1.13 -25.75 -22.55
C TYR A 383 0.88 -25.54 -24.04
N PHE A 384 -0.32 -25.09 -24.38
CA PHE A 384 -0.76 -24.87 -25.76
C PHE A 384 -0.66 -23.40 -26.14
N GLU A 385 0.12 -23.11 -27.15
CA GLU A 385 0.34 -21.75 -27.65
C GLU A 385 0.56 -21.80 -29.17
N ASN A 386 0.06 -20.78 -29.90
CA ASN A 386 0.24 -20.60 -31.36
C ASN A 386 -0.06 -21.89 -32.18
N GLY A 387 -1.10 -22.63 -31.77
CA GLY A 387 -1.54 -23.84 -32.47
C GLY A 387 -0.72 -25.10 -32.22
N SER A 388 0.23 -25.06 -31.25
CA SER A 388 1.11 -26.20 -30.92
C SER A 388 1.32 -26.36 -29.41
N TRP A 389 1.74 -27.55 -29.00
CA TRP A 389 2.13 -27.88 -27.63
C TRP A 389 3.60 -27.59 -27.40
N HIS A 390 3.89 -26.76 -26.43
CA HIS A 390 5.24 -26.36 -25.98
C HIS A 390 5.55 -26.97 -24.60
N PRO A 391 6.80 -27.36 -24.33
CA PRO A 391 7.17 -27.85 -23.00
C PRO A 391 7.14 -26.72 -21.96
N LEU A 392 6.59 -26.99 -20.78
CA LEU A 392 6.80 -26.12 -19.63
C LEU A 392 8.29 -26.11 -19.26
N SER A 393 8.81 -24.94 -18.92
CA SER A 393 10.08 -24.83 -18.21
C SER A 393 9.84 -24.94 -16.68
N TYR A 394 10.89 -25.29 -15.94
CA TYR A 394 10.76 -25.51 -14.50
C TYR A 394 11.92 -24.87 -13.75
N THR A 395 11.59 -24.14 -12.68
CA THR A 395 12.53 -23.71 -11.64
C THR A 395 12.38 -24.65 -10.44
N ASN A 396 13.48 -25.23 -9.99
CA ASN A 396 13.50 -26.06 -8.78
C ASN A 396 14.12 -25.26 -7.64
N GLU A 397 13.41 -25.19 -6.53
CA GLU A 397 13.75 -24.39 -5.36
C GLU A 397 13.68 -25.26 -4.12
N THR A 398 14.48 -24.93 -3.11
CA THR A 398 14.42 -25.57 -1.79
C THR A 398 14.24 -24.49 -0.74
N ILE A 399 13.25 -24.64 0.13
CA ILE A 399 13.01 -23.76 1.29
C ILE A 399 13.53 -24.49 2.52
N ASP A 400 14.51 -23.90 3.18
CA ASP A 400 14.98 -24.37 4.48
C ASP A 400 13.97 -23.98 5.56
N VAL A 401 13.63 -24.94 6.45
CA VAL A 401 12.58 -24.76 7.46
C VAL A 401 13.15 -25.04 8.85
N ALA A 402 13.20 -24.03 9.71
CA ALA A 402 13.68 -24.22 11.07
C ALA A 402 12.88 -25.28 11.82
N GLY A 403 13.56 -26.27 12.38
CA GLY A 403 12.93 -27.35 13.14
C GLY A 403 12.20 -28.40 12.33
N ALA A 404 12.25 -28.37 10.98
CA ALA A 404 11.62 -29.33 10.08
C ALA A 404 12.56 -29.71 8.91
N ALA A 405 12.12 -30.64 8.06
CA ALA A 405 12.83 -30.94 6.82
C ALA A 405 12.63 -29.81 5.80
N PRO A 406 13.62 -29.55 4.94
CA PRO A 406 13.46 -28.62 3.82
C PRO A 406 12.29 -29.03 2.91
N VAL A 407 11.68 -28.02 2.26
CA VAL A 407 10.60 -28.21 1.30
C VAL A 407 11.12 -27.93 -0.10
N ASP A 408 10.98 -28.92 -1.00
CA ASP A 408 11.34 -28.78 -2.41
C ASP A 408 10.12 -28.31 -3.22
N LEU A 409 10.28 -27.26 -3.99
CA LEU A 409 9.31 -26.72 -4.92
C LEU A 409 9.76 -26.93 -6.36
N THR A 410 8.80 -27.27 -7.22
CA THR A 410 9.01 -27.32 -8.68
C THR A 410 8.00 -26.38 -9.32
N LEU A 411 8.47 -25.22 -9.76
CA LEU A 411 7.66 -24.12 -10.26
C LEU A 411 7.60 -24.18 -11.78
N PRO A 412 6.44 -24.46 -12.39
CA PRO A 412 6.27 -24.51 -13.84
C PRO A 412 6.13 -23.09 -14.42
N TRP A 413 6.66 -22.90 -15.64
CA TRP A 413 6.61 -21.64 -16.37
C TRP A 413 6.14 -21.87 -17.80
N THR A 414 5.33 -20.95 -18.30
CA THR A 414 5.04 -20.73 -19.72
C THR A 414 5.82 -19.52 -20.23
N ASP A 415 5.70 -19.16 -21.49
CA ASP A 415 6.23 -17.88 -22.01
C ASP A 415 5.52 -16.66 -21.42
N ASN A 416 4.30 -16.85 -20.87
CA ASN A 416 3.53 -15.82 -20.18
C ASN A 416 3.91 -15.64 -18.69
N GLY A 417 4.86 -16.42 -18.18
CA GLY A 417 5.35 -16.31 -16.82
C GLY A 417 5.13 -17.56 -15.96
N PRO A 418 5.32 -17.46 -14.63
CA PRO A 418 5.10 -18.57 -13.72
C PRO A 418 3.63 -19.01 -13.70
N VAL A 419 3.41 -20.33 -13.67
CA VAL A 419 2.07 -20.90 -13.50
C VAL A 419 1.76 -20.94 -12.01
N VAL A 420 1.04 -19.92 -11.54
CA VAL A 420 0.73 -19.72 -10.12
C VAL A 420 -0.43 -20.56 -9.61
N ALA A 421 -1.26 -21.09 -10.52
CA ALA A 421 -2.33 -22.04 -10.17
C ALA A 421 -2.57 -23.04 -11.30
N ARG A 422 -3.01 -24.25 -10.93
CA ARG A 422 -3.36 -25.31 -11.90
C ARG A 422 -4.53 -26.15 -11.44
N LEU A 423 -5.52 -26.34 -12.32
CA LEU A 423 -6.66 -27.23 -12.14
C LEU A 423 -6.80 -28.16 -13.35
N GLY A 424 -6.24 -29.35 -13.22
CA GLY A 424 -6.26 -30.36 -14.30
C GLY A 424 -5.53 -29.85 -15.56
N THR A 425 -6.30 -29.52 -16.60
CA THR A 425 -5.79 -29.03 -17.89
C THR A 425 -5.87 -27.50 -18.03
N VAL A 426 -6.26 -26.78 -17.01
CA VAL A 426 -6.32 -25.30 -16.99
C VAL A 426 -5.29 -24.79 -15.98
N GLY A 427 -4.51 -23.78 -16.37
CA GLY A 427 -3.55 -23.09 -15.52
C GLY A 427 -3.81 -21.59 -15.52
N LEU A 428 -3.25 -20.89 -14.54
CA LEU A 428 -3.10 -19.44 -14.51
C LEU A 428 -1.62 -19.12 -14.51
N SER A 429 -1.14 -18.42 -15.50
CA SER A 429 0.19 -17.80 -15.49
C SER A 429 0.08 -16.29 -15.30
N VAL A 430 1.12 -15.69 -14.72
CA VAL A 430 1.16 -14.26 -14.45
C VAL A 430 2.41 -13.66 -15.09
N ARG A 431 2.18 -12.71 -16.00
CA ARG A 431 3.24 -11.91 -16.60
C ARG A 431 3.34 -10.57 -15.92
N TRP A 432 4.45 -10.34 -15.26
CA TRP A 432 4.70 -9.13 -14.50
C TRP A 432 6.13 -8.63 -14.76
N ALA A 433 6.30 -7.32 -15.00
CA ALA A 433 7.60 -6.75 -15.32
C ALA A 433 8.64 -6.98 -14.19
N GLY A 434 8.17 -7.05 -12.94
CA GLY A 434 9.01 -7.29 -11.76
C GLY A 434 9.53 -8.74 -11.61
N THR A 435 9.14 -9.70 -12.47
CA THR A 435 9.81 -11.01 -12.54
C THR A 435 11.20 -10.92 -13.20
N GLY A 436 11.49 -9.82 -13.91
CA GLY A 436 12.79 -9.48 -14.47
C GLY A 436 13.55 -8.45 -13.63
N ALA A 437 14.77 -8.13 -14.08
CA ALA A 437 15.55 -7.05 -13.48
C ALA A 437 14.95 -5.68 -13.86
N THR A 438 14.67 -4.86 -12.87
CA THR A 438 14.23 -3.45 -13.00
C THR A 438 15.04 -2.59 -12.03
N TRP A 439 14.96 -1.26 -12.10
CA TRP A 439 16.03 -0.42 -11.55
C TRP A 439 15.51 0.76 -10.71
N GLU A 440 14.40 0.59 -10.02
CA GLU A 440 13.73 1.62 -9.24
C GLU A 440 14.63 2.20 -8.14
N ALA A 441 15.39 1.35 -7.43
CA ALA A 441 16.35 1.79 -6.42
C ALA A 441 17.46 2.71 -7.01
N ILE A 442 17.78 2.56 -8.31
CA ILE A 442 18.67 3.54 -8.98
C ILE A 442 17.93 4.86 -9.22
N ALA A 443 16.65 4.81 -9.61
CA ALA A 443 15.86 6.02 -9.80
C ALA A 443 15.82 6.85 -8.51
N GLU A 444 15.65 6.20 -7.34
CA GLU A 444 15.62 6.84 -6.03
C GLU A 444 16.92 7.58 -5.74
N ILE A 445 18.07 6.93 -5.88
CA ILE A 445 19.40 7.55 -5.70
C ILE A 445 19.59 8.75 -6.65
N GLU A 446 19.12 8.65 -7.90
CA GLU A 446 19.34 9.70 -8.90
C GLU A 446 18.40 10.90 -8.71
N PHE A 447 17.10 10.68 -8.44
CA PHE A 447 16.16 11.79 -8.29
C PHE A 447 16.33 12.58 -6.99
N ASP A 448 16.94 12.01 -5.94
CA ASP A 448 17.27 12.72 -4.70
C ASP A 448 18.13 13.99 -4.94
N ARG A 449 18.95 13.99 -5.96
CA ARG A 449 19.79 15.12 -6.36
C ARG A 449 19.23 15.92 -7.54
N ALA A 450 18.02 15.63 -8.00
CA ALA A 450 17.41 16.35 -9.11
C ALA A 450 17.18 17.83 -8.75
N ALA A 451 17.59 18.72 -9.65
CA ALA A 451 17.48 20.17 -9.44
C ALA A 451 16.20 20.78 -10.05
N ASN A 452 15.39 20.00 -10.77
CA ASN A 452 14.16 20.46 -11.42
C ASN A 452 13.31 19.29 -11.89
N VAL A 453 12.02 19.56 -12.21
CA VAL A 453 11.04 18.55 -12.67
C VAL A 453 11.55 17.76 -13.89
N SER A 454 12.22 18.43 -14.84
CA SER A 454 12.70 17.74 -16.06
C SER A 454 13.78 16.70 -15.76
N THR A 455 14.70 16.98 -14.82
CA THR A 455 15.70 16.00 -14.35
C THR A 455 15.02 14.86 -13.60
N PHE A 456 14.14 15.16 -12.65
CA PHE A 456 13.36 14.17 -11.91
C PHE A 456 12.61 13.21 -12.85
N PHE A 457 11.93 13.74 -13.88
CA PHE A 457 11.23 12.90 -14.89
C PHE A 457 12.21 12.12 -15.79
N ALA A 458 13.41 12.64 -16.03
CA ALA A 458 14.43 11.92 -16.80
C ALA A 458 14.97 10.70 -16.04
N ASP A 459 15.13 10.82 -14.72
CA ASP A 459 15.56 9.72 -13.85
C ASP A 459 14.48 8.64 -13.76
N LEU A 460 13.23 9.02 -13.53
CA LEU A 460 12.08 8.10 -13.59
C LEU A 460 11.98 7.40 -14.95
N ARG A 461 12.14 8.13 -16.05
CA ARG A 461 12.11 7.56 -17.42
C ARG A 461 13.21 6.53 -17.63
N SER A 462 14.39 6.77 -17.07
CA SER A 462 15.57 5.95 -17.31
C SER A 462 15.56 4.66 -16.52
N TYR A 463 15.00 4.69 -15.30
CA TYR A 463 15.17 3.61 -14.35
C TYR A 463 13.89 3.05 -13.77
N TRP A 464 12.75 3.77 -13.82
CA TRP A 464 11.50 3.30 -13.21
C TRP A 464 10.67 2.45 -14.18
N THR A 465 10.43 1.21 -13.81
CA THR A 465 9.60 0.26 -14.58
C THR A 465 8.37 -0.17 -13.80
N VAL A 466 8.51 -0.44 -12.52
CA VAL A 466 7.49 -0.85 -11.53
C VAL A 466 7.85 -0.24 -10.18
N PRO A 467 6.95 -0.13 -9.19
CA PRO A 467 5.52 -0.34 -9.25
C PRO A 467 4.79 0.80 -9.96
N ASN A 468 3.47 0.66 -10.08
CA ASN A 468 2.63 1.64 -10.72
C ASN A 468 2.22 2.75 -9.75
N LEU A 469 3.08 3.76 -9.59
CA LEU A 469 2.87 4.87 -8.68
C LEU A 469 2.56 6.17 -9.41
N ASN A 470 1.75 7.02 -8.79
CA ASN A 470 1.67 8.44 -9.09
C ASN A 470 2.90 9.12 -8.48
N ALA A 471 3.72 9.75 -9.28
CA ALA A 471 4.79 10.63 -8.82
C ALA A 471 4.31 12.08 -8.94
N LEU A 472 4.01 12.73 -7.81
CA LEU A 472 3.63 14.13 -7.71
C LEU A 472 4.82 14.93 -7.23
N VAL A 473 5.21 15.97 -7.95
CA VAL A 473 6.40 16.77 -7.66
C VAL A 473 6.12 18.26 -7.77
N VAL A 474 6.70 19.02 -6.87
CA VAL A 474 6.71 20.50 -6.91
C VAL A 474 8.13 21.02 -6.91
N SER A 475 8.37 22.15 -7.61
CA SER A 475 9.67 22.81 -7.73
C SER A 475 9.55 24.29 -7.40
N ASP A 476 10.64 24.86 -6.85
CA ASP A 476 10.76 26.30 -6.60
C ASP A 476 11.18 27.13 -7.82
N SER A 477 11.70 26.47 -8.85
CA SER A 477 12.34 27.13 -9.98
C SER A 477 11.82 26.66 -11.33
N GLY A 478 11.80 27.56 -12.30
CA GLY A 478 11.62 27.27 -13.73
C GLY A 478 10.24 27.52 -14.30
N GLY A 479 9.25 27.92 -13.51
CA GLY A 479 7.90 28.24 -14.01
C GLY A 479 7.81 29.50 -14.84
N SER A 480 6.83 29.62 -15.73
CA SER A 480 6.58 30.78 -16.62
C SER A 480 6.21 32.05 -15.84
N GLY A 481 7.11 32.52 -14.97
CA GLY A 481 7.06 33.87 -14.36
C GLY A 481 6.39 33.97 -12.99
N THR A 482 6.02 32.87 -12.31
CA THR A 482 5.26 32.91 -11.04
C THR A 482 5.78 31.97 -9.93
N GLY A 483 7.04 31.54 -9.97
CA GLY A 483 7.66 30.95 -8.77
C GLY A 483 7.43 29.45 -8.57
N GLY A 484 7.69 28.61 -9.57
CA GLY A 484 7.79 27.15 -9.45
C GLY A 484 6.83 26.34 -10.31
N HIS A 485 7.06 25.04 -10.38
CA HIS A 485 6.25 24.09 -11.14
C HIS A 485 5.49 23.14 -10.24
N LEU A 486 4.35 22.66 -10.73
CA LEU A 486 3.57 21.56 -10.19
C LEU A 486 3.43 20.51 -11.29
N ALA A 487 3.92 19.30 -11.06
CA ALA A 487 3.91 18.26 -12.08
C ALA A 487 3.53 16.89 -11.48
N TRP A 488 2.99 16.04 -12.35
CA TRP A 488 2.63 14.67 -12.03
C TRP A 488 2.87 13.77 -13.23
N VAL A 489 3.30 12.53 -12.95
CA VAL A 489 3.49 11.47 -13.95
C VAL A 489 3.27 10.10 -13.31
N ILE A 490 2.78 9.13 -14.12
CA ILE A 490 2.87 7.71 -13.79
C ILE A 490 4.08 7.13 -14.54
N PRO A 491 5.20 6.84 -13.86
CA PRO A 491 6.41 6.41 -14.54
C PRO A 491 6.43 4.94 -14.94
N ALA A 492 5.49 4.11 -14.45
CA ALA A 492 5.47 2.68 -14.68
C ALA A 492 5.33 2.29 -16.17
N ALA A 493 5.97 1.19 -16.55
CA ALA A 493 5.90 0.63 -17.88
C ALA A 493 4.63 -0.21 -18.07
N TYR A 494 3.53 0.42 -18.51
CA TYR A 494 2.30 -0.30 -18.85
C TYR A 494 2.51 -1.26 -20.00
N PRO A 495 2.25 -2.58 -19.84
CA PRO A 495 2.37 -3.52 -20.94
C PRO A 495 1.30 -3.26 -22.01
N LEU A 496 1.68 -3.31 -23.27
CA LEU A 496 0.75 -3.24 -24.41
C LEU A 496 0.51 -4.65 -24.97
N VAL A 497 -0.75 -4.99 -25.15
CA VAL A 497 -1.22 -6.23 -25.76
C VAL A 497 -1.94 -5.91 -27.06
N ALA A 498 -1.60 -6.62 -28.13
CA ALA A 498 -2.28 -6.49 -29.40
C ALA A 498 -3.58 -7.29 -29.41
N VAL A 499 -4.71 -6.63 -29.63
CA VAL A 499 -6.04 -7.24 -29.74
C VAL A 499 -6.58 -7.09 -31.15
N THR A 500 -6.92 -8.20 -31.81
CA THR A 500 -7.57 -8.19 -33.13
C THR A 500 -9.08 -8.06 -32.96
N MET A 501 -9.61 -6.97 -33.47
CA MET A 501 -11.02 -6.65 -33.41
C MET A 501 -11.83 -7.47 -34.42
N PRO A 502 -13.19 -7.64 -34.28
CA PRO A 502 -14.03 -8.39 -35.21
C PRO A 502 -13.99 -7.89 -36.65
N ASP A 503 -13.70 -6.62 -36.87
CA ASP A 503 -13.54 -6.02 -38.20
C ASP A 503 -12.15 -6.27 -38.84
N GLY A 504 -11.26 -6.97 -38.09
CA GLY A 504 -9.89 -7.29 -38.47
C GLY A 504 -8.85 -6.21 -38.15
N ALA A 505 -9.24 -5.09 -37.54
CA ALA A 505 -8.31 -4.09 -37.06
C ALA A 505 -7.54 -4.64 -35.83
N THR A 506 -6.27 -4.26 -35.70
CA THR A 506 -5.48 -4.55 -34.49
C THR A 506 -5.35 -3.28 -33.66
N VAL A 507 -5.65 -3.38 -32.37
CA VAL A 507 -5.58 -2.31 -31.40
C VAL A 507 -4.64 -2.71 -30.27
N GLU A 508 -3.80 -1.79 -29.82
CA GLU A 508 -2.96 -1.96 -28.65
C GLU A 508 -3.70 -1.45 -27.40
N VAL A 509 -3.81 -2.30 -26.38
CA VAL A 509 -4.48 -2.00 -25.11
C VAL A 509 -3.55 -2.29 -23.94
N ILE A 510 -3.72 -1.57 -22.83
CA ILE A 510 -3.06 -1.86 -21.58
C ILE A 510 -3.86 -2.93 -20.84
N GLY A 511 -3.24 -4.08 -20.58
CA GLY A 511 -3.85 -5.13 -19.79
C GLY A 511 -5.24 -5.58 -20.28
N SER A 512 -6.01 -6.10 -19.34
CA SER A 512 -7.41 -6.44 -19.59
C SER A 512 -8.17 -6.48 -18.25
N ARG A 513 -9.50 -6.37 -18.34
CA ARG A 513 -10.38 -6.47 -17.18
C ARG A 513 -10.50 -7.89 -16.64
N GLY A 514 -10.33 -8.88 -17.50
CA GLY A 514 -10.28 -10.31 -17.15
C GLY A 514 -8.98 -10.93 -17.63
N PRO A 515 -8.70 -12.18 -17.24
CA PRO A 515 -7.48 -12.84 -17.63
C PRO A 515 -7.47 -13.09 -19.14
N LEU A 516 -6.31 -12.95 -19.76
CA LEU A 516 -6.09 -13.15 -21.18
C LEU A 516 -6.06 -14.65 -21.54
N ASN A 517 -6.30 -14.98 -22.78
CA ASN A 517 -6.12 -16.35 -23.26
C ASN A 517 -4.66 -16.62 -23.61
N GLY A 518 -4.04 -17.56 -22.89
CA GLY A 518 -2.64 -17.97 -23.08
C GLY A 518 -2.33 -18.76 -24.35
N SER A 519 -3.26 -18.83 -25.32
CA SER A 519 -3.06 -19.58 -26.57
C SER A 519 -2.22 -18.86 -27.64
N GLY A 520 -1.63 -17.69 -27.32
CA GLY A 520 -0.85 -16.87 -28.23
C GLY A 520 -1.64 -15.79 -28.98
N ALA A 521 -2.91 -15.56 -28.59
CA ALA A 521 -3.76 -14.54 -29.21
C ALA A 521 -3.55 -13.13 -28.65
N PHE A 522 -2.91 -13.01 -27.48
CA PHE A 522 -2.78 -11.77 -26.69
C PHE A 522 -1.34 -11.56 -26.24
N GLU A 523 -0.41 -11.69 -27.16
CA GLU A 523 1.01 -11.49 -26.85
C GLU A 523 1.34 -10.02 -26.57
N PRO A 524 2.19 -9.73 -25.58
CA PRO A 524 2.69 -8.38 -25.35
C PRO A 524 3.51 -7.91 -26.53
N VAL A 525 3.23 -6.68 -26.98
CA VAL A 525 3.92 -6.05 -28.13
C VAL A 525 4.87 -4.92 -27.70
N GLY A 526 4.93 -4.61 -26.42
CA GLY A 526 5.80 -3.58 -25.85
C GLY A 526 5.20 -2.96 -24.59
N SER A 527 5.52 -1.69 -24.38
CA SER A 527 4.94 -0.88 -23.30
C SER A 527 4.62 0.52 -23.81
N VAL A 528 3.68 1.19 -23.13
CA VAL A 528 3.33 2.59 -23.45
C VAL A 528 4.59 3.46 -23.36
N PRO A 529 4.93 4.21 -24.44
CA PRO A 529 6.06 5.13 -24.41
C PRO A 529 5.94 6.14 -23.27
N PHE A 530 7.02 6.50 -22.62
CA PHE A 530 6.99 7.39 -21.44
C PHE A 530 6.28 8.73 -21.73
N ALA A 531 6.46 9.29 -22.94
CA ALA A 531 5.82 10.54 -23.33
C ALA A 531 4.27 10.44 -23.47
N ASP A 532 3.75 9.22 -23.62
CA ASP A 532 2.33 8.94 -23.79
C ASP A 532 1.69 8.41 -22.48
N ARG A 533 2.50 8.19 -21.43
CA ARG A 533 1.99 7.82 -20.09
C ARG A 533 1.22 8.98 -19.48
N PRO A 534 0.26 8.71 -18.58
CA PRO A 534 -0.48 9.74 -17.88
C PRO A 534 0.48 10.73 -17.17
N GLN A 535 0.42 12.00 -17.55
CA GLN A 535 1.27 13.06 -16.98
C GLN A 535 0.70 14.45 -17.24
N VAL A 536 1.02 15.41 -16.38
CA VAL A 536 0.68 16.82 -16.54
C VAL A 536 1.68 17.71 -15.80
N GLU A 537 1.95 18.88 -16.36
CA GLU A 537 2.74 19.94 -15.76
C GLU A 537 1.92 21.23 -15.76
N ASP A 538 1.95 21.98 -14.65
CA ASP A 538 1.30 23.27 -14.45
C ASP A 538 -0.19 23.31 -14.87
N PRO A 539 -1.06 22.46 -14.29
CA PRO A 539 -2.46 22.42 -14.68
C PRO A 539 -3.14 23.78 -14.37
N ALA A 540 -4.04 24.20 -15.26
CA ALA A 540 -4.69 25.50 -15.18
C ALA A 540 -5.47 25.74 -13.87
N GLN A 541 -5.90 24.68 -13.20
CA GLN A 541 -6.57 24.73 -11.90
C GLN A 541 -5.64 25.08 -10.73
N GLY A 542 -4.30 24.97 -10.92
CA GLY A 542 -3.31 25.31 -9.91
C GLY A 542 -3.17 24.34 -8.76
N TYR A 543 -3.75 23.14 -8.84
CA TYR A 543 -3.57 22.05 -7.87
C TYR A 543 -3.75 20.67 -8.52
N LEU A 544 -3.18 19.66 -7.89
CA LEU A 544 -3.33 18.24 -8.22
C LEU A 544 -3.55 17.43 -6.94
N TYR A 545 -4.19 16.27 -7.06
CA TYR A 545 -4.34 15.32 -5.96
C TYR A 545 -4.45 13.89 -6.49
N THR A 546 -3.88 12.93 -5.77
CA THR A 546 -3.74 11.53 -6.19
C THR A 546 -4.03 10.55 -5.03
N PRO A 547 -5.27 10.51 -4.49
CA PRO A 547 -5.68 9.53 -3.49
C PRO A 547 -6.21 8.22 -4.12
N ASN A 548 -5.49 7.66 -5.11
CA ASN A 548 -5.77 6.38 -5.76
C ASN A 548 -7.05 6.33 -6.64
N GLN A 549 -7.61 7.46 -7.00
CA GLN A 549 -8.74 7.55 -7.92
C GLN A 549 -8.33 7.27 -9.37
N PRO A 550 -9.30 7.11 -10.31
CA PRO A 550 -9.01 7.04 -11.74
C PRO A 550 -8.09 8.17 -12.19
N THR A 551 -7.01 7.82 -12.87
CA THR A 551 -5.97 8.78 -13.24
C THR A 551 -6.28 9.50 -14.55
N VAL A 552 -6.95 8.81 -15.49
CA VAL A 552 -7.36 9.29 -16.81
C VAL A 552 -8.78 8.85 -17.09
N GLY A 553 -9.44 9.52 -18.06
CA GLY A 553 -10.78 9.18 -18.50
C GLY A 553 -10.82 8.12 -19.61
N GLU A 554 -12.03 7.77 -20.02
CA GLU A 554 -12.33 6.79 -21.08
C GLU A 554 -11.73 7.16 -22.44
N GLU A 555 -11.39 8.41 -22.67
CA GLU A 555 -10.81 8.90 -23.93
C GLU A 555 -9.27 8.76 -24.00
N TYR A 556 -8.64 8.22 -22.96
CA TYR A 556 -7.21 7.97 -22.98
C TYR A 556 -6.86 6.97 -24.11
N PRO A 557 -5.81 7.25 -24.91
CA PRO A 557 -5.53 6.48 -26.14
C PRO A 557 -5.22 5.00 -25.92
N PHE A 558 -4.78 4.61 -24.72
CA PHE A 558 -4.50 3.24 -24.35
C PHE A 558 -5.50 2.78 -23.29
N PRO A 559 -6.55 2.05 -23.68
CA PRO A 559 -7.59 1.58 -22.75
C PRO A 559 -7.03 0.67 -21.65
N PHE A 560 -7.76 0.57 -20.54
CA PHE A 560 -7.44 -0.29 -19.39
C PHE A 560 -6.19 0.07 -18.60
N VAL A 561 -5.91 1.37 -18.42
CA VAL A 561 -4.86 1.84 -17.50
C VAL A 561 -4.99 1.20 -16.10
N GLY A 562 -6.21 0.98 -15.63
CA GLY A 562 -6.55 0.28 -14.40
C GLY A 562 -8.05 0.01 -14.30
N SER A 563 -8.47 -0.75 -13.30
CA SER A 563 -9.88 -1.07 -13.06
C SER A 563 -10.23 -1.32 -11.59
N TRP A 564 -9.27 -1.12 -10.69
CA TRP A 564 -9.40 -1.41 -9.26
C TRP A 564 -9.10 -0.18 -8.40
N TRP A 565 -9.41 1.01 -8.94
CA TRP A 565 -9.20 2.27 -8.25
C TRP A 565 -10.00 2.39 -6.96
N ASP A 566 -9.56 3.27 -6.07
CA ASP A 566 -10.36 3.73 -4.94
C ASP A 566 -11.72 4.27 -5.43
N SER A 567 -12.74 4.11 -4.61
CA SER A 567 -14.12 4.54 -4.92
C SER A 567 -14.27 6.05 -5.16
N GLY A 568 -13.24 6.84 -4.81
CA GLY A 568 -13.17 8.28 -5.00
C GLY A 568 -13.69 9.12 -3.84
N GLY A 569 -14.06 8.53 -2.68
CA GLY A 569 -14.54 9.29 -1.51
C GLY A 569 -13.51 10.27 -0.99
N ARG A 570 -12.26 9.83 -0.86
CA ARG A 570 -11.11 10.67 -0.46
C ARG A 570 -10.81 11.73 -1.51
N ALA A 571 -10.84 11.37 -2.81
CA ALA A 571 -10.63 12.30 -3.91
C ALA A 571 -11.70 13.41 -3.93
N HIS A 572 -12.97 13.06 -3.70
CA HIS A 572 -14.06 14.02 -3.59
C HIS A 572 -13.84 14.99 -2.42
N SER A 573 -13.47 14.48 -1.25
CA SER A 573 -13.20 15.28 -0.06
C SER A 573 -12.02 16.24 -0.25
N ILE A 574 -10.88 15.72 -0.77
CA ILE A 574 -9.68 16.52 -1.05
C ILE A 574 -9.97 17.58 -2.12
N GLY A 575 -10.56 17.19 -3.25
CA GLY A 575 -10.87 18.12 -4.35
C GLY A 575 -11.83 19.23 -3.93
N THR A 576 -12.86 18.90 -3.15
CA THR A 576 -13.82 19.88 -2.59
C THR A 576 -13.12 20.85 -1.64
N PHE A 577 -12.24 20.35 -0.78
CA PHE A 577 -11.49 21.17 0.17
C PHE A 577 -10.55 22.15 -0.56
N LEU A 578 -9.76 21.65 -1.52
CA LEU A 578 -8.85 22.49 -2.33
C LEU A 578 -9.60 23.57 -3.11
N ALA A 579 -10.74 23.23 -3.71
CA ALA A 579 -11.58 24.20 -4.41
C ALA A 579 -12.19 25.27 -3.49
N ALA A 580 -12.49 24.93 -2.24
CA ALA A 580 -13.02 25.85 -1.24
C ALA A 580 -11.94 26.75 -0.63
N HIS A 581 -10.67 26.38 -0.70
CA HIS A 581 -9.54 27.10 -0.11
C HIS A 581 -8.54 27.54 -1.21
N PRO A 582 -8.79 28.62 -1.94
CA PRO A 582 -7.96 29.04 -3.06
C PRO A 582 -6.52 29.45 -2.68
N VAL A 583 -6.24 29.62 -1.40
CA VAL A 583 -4.88 29.83 -0.86
C VAL A 583 -4.68 28.87 0.31
N MET A 584 -3.81 27.89 0.11
CA MET A 584 -3.45 26.90 1.11
C MET A 584 -2.29 27.39 1.98
N SER A 585 -2.34 27.09 3.26
CA SER A 585 -1.21 27.22 4.19
C SER A 585 -0.77 25.86 4.68
N VAL A 586 0.40 25.76 5.32
CA VAL A 586 0.86 24.54 5.99
C VAL A 586 -0.23 24.00 6.92
N GLY A 587 -0.79 24.83 7.82
CA GLY A 587 -1.85 24.38 8.72
C GLY A 587 -3.15 23.93 8.02
N LEU A 588 -3.47 24.43 6.79
CA LEU A 588 -4.59 23.90 6.01
C LEU A 588 -4.24 22.55 5.34
N MET A 589 -2.98 22.35 4.95
CA MET A 589 -2.52 21.05 4.46
C MET A 589 -2.62 19.98 5.57
N GLU A 590 -2.15 20.31 6.78
CA GLU A 590 -2.24 19.45 7.98
C GLU A 590 -3.70 19.17 8.36
N ALA A 591 -4.55 20.21 8.37
CA ALA A 591 -5.98 20.07 8.67
C ALA A 591 -6.71 19.17 7.65
N LEU A 592 -6.28 19.17 6.39
CA LEU A 592 -6.84 18.27 5.39
C LEU A 592 -6.39 16.82 5.62
N GLN A 593 -5.14 16.59 6.03
CA GLN A 593 -4.67 15.24 6.43
C GLN A 593 -5.43 14.70 7.66
N ALA A 594 -5.89 15.59 8.55
CA ALA A 594 -6.67 15.24 9.73
C ALA A 594 -8.19 15.14 9.49
N ASN A 595 -8.66 15.28 8.24
CA ASN A 595 -10.09 15.31 7.94
C ASN A 595 -10.72 13.91 8.06
N VAL A 596 -11.72 13.80 8.94
CA VAL A 596 -12.48 12.57 9.25
C VAL A 596 -13.91 12.59 8.69
N SER A 597 -14.18 13.42 7.68
CA SER A 597 -15.48 13.46 7.01
C SER A 597 -15.49 12.48 5.83
N ASP A 598 -16.51 11.61 5.79
CA ASP A 598 -16.76 10.67 4.70
C ASP A 598 -17.80 11.24 3.73
N ALA A 599 -17.36 11.50 2.48
CA ALA A 599 -18.24 11.99 1.43
C ALA A 599 -19.31 10.95 1.01
N TRP A 600 -18.95 9.66 1.04
CA TRP A 600 -19.86 8.58 0.69
C TRP A 600 -20.89 8.32 1.78
N ALA A 601 -20.53 8.48 3.05
CA ALA A 601 -21.51 8.47 4.14
C ALA A 601 -22.56 9.57 3.98
N LEU A 602 -22.15 10.76 3.59
CA LEU A 602 -23.09 11.85 3.28
C LEU A 602 -23.98 11.53 2.07
N LEU A 603 -23.43 10.88 1.03
CA LEU A 603 -24.19 10.46 -0.14
C LEU A 603 -25.24 9.39 0.22
N LEU A 604 -24.91 8.44 1.08
CA LEU A 604 -25.77 7.34 1.48
C LEU A 604 -26.72 7.68 2.64
N LYS A 605 -26.43 8.69 3.42
CA LYS A 605 -27.23 9.12 4.57
C LYS A 605 -28.73 9.27 4.28
N PRO A 606 -29.20 9.84 3.14
CA PRO A 606 -30.62 9.94 2.85
C PRO A 606 -31.33 8.58 2.85
N TYR A 607 -30.70 7.55 2.30
CA TYR A 607 -31.25 6.21 2.25
C TYR A 607 -31.35 5.60 3.66
N LEU A 608 -30.29 5.76 4.47
CA LEU A 608 -30.34 5.32 5.88
C LEU A 608 -31.45 6.05 6.68
N VAL A 609 -31.69 7.33 6.42
CA VAL A 609 -32.80 8.07 7.05
C VAL A 609 -34.13 7.47 6.61
N ASP A 610 -34.34 7.19 5.32
CA ASP A 610 -35.56 6.55 4.81
C ASP A 610 -35.82 5.19 5.46
N GLY A 611 -34.80 4.35 5.60
CA GLY A 611 -34.90 3.05 6.27
C GLY A 611 -35.23 3.17 7.75
N LEU A 612 -34.63 4.14 8.45
CA LEU A 612 -34.94 4.46 9.85
C LEU A 612 -36.36 4.96 10.02
N GLU A 613 -36.88 5.87 9.16
CA GLU A 613 -38.24 6.38 9.20
C GLU A 613 -39.27 5.26 9.06
N GLN A 614 -39.05 4.33 8.10
CA GLN A 614 -39.91 3.19 7.91
C GLN A 614 -39.92 2.27 9.13
N THR A 615 -38.73 1.95 9.66
CA THR A 615 -38.59 1.11 10.84
C THR A 615 -39.19 1.79 12.07
N ALA A 616 -39.05 3.10 12.23
CA ALA A 616 -39.62 3.89 13.33
C ALA A 616 -41.16 3.86 13.37
N ASN A 617 -41.80 3.73 12.20
CA ASN A 617 -43.25 3.63 12.07
C ASN A 617 -43.78 2.24 12.45
N ALA A 618 -42.94 1.24 12.54
CA ALA A 618 -43.32 -0.11 12.94
C ALA A 618 -43.56 -0.18 14.48
N SER A 619 -44.64 -0.87 14.88
CA SER A 619 -44.91 -1.17 16.28
C SER A 619 -44.07 -2.34 16.79
N SER A 620 -42.78 -2.31 16.54
CA SER A 620 -41.78 -3.35 16.84
C SER A 620 -40.74 -2.84 17.82
N THR A 621 -39.95 -3.71 18.38
CA THR A 621 -38.78 -3.38 19.20
C THR A 621 -37.78 -2.55 18.40
N TYR A 622 -37.58 -2.88 17.12
CA TYR A 622 -36.73 -2.12 16.20
C TYR A 622 -37.20 -0.68 16.03
N GLY A 623 -38.54 -0.45 15.95
CA GLY A 623 -39.11 0.89 15.85
C GLY A 623 -38.77 1.78 17.05
N ALA A 624 -38.61 1.21 18.26
CA ALA A 624 -38.19 2.01 19.42
C ALA A 624 -36.76 2.52 19.29
N PHE A 625 -35.84 1.69 18.80
CA PHE A 625 -34.43 2.08 18.53
C PHE A 625 -34.36 3.07 17.36
N ALA A 626 -35.08 2.81 16.27
CA ALA A 626 -35.07 3.68 15.09
C ALA A 626 -35.52 5.11 15.45
N ARG A 627 -36.54 5.26 16.30
CA ARG A 627 -37.01 6.60 16.80
C ARG A 627 -35.96 7.35 17.61
N VAL A 628 -35.05 6.67 18.29
CA VAL A 628 -33.93 7.28 19.02
C VAL A 628 -32.77 7.63 18.08
N LEU A 629 -32.47 6.75 17.11
CA LEU A 629 -31.35 6.90 16.18
C LEU A 629 -31.63 7.92 15.08
N LEU A 630 -32.88 8.01 14.61
CA LEU A 630 -33.27 8.89 13.51
C LEU A 630 -32.76 10.33 13.68
N PRO A 631 -33.05 11.07 14.77
CA PRO A 631 -32.57 12.42 14.93
C PRO A 631 -31.05 12.53 15.07
N LEU A 632 -30.35 11.47 15.51
CA LEU A 632 -28.89 11.46 15.58
C LEU A 632 -28.30 11.36 14.16
N VAL A 633 -28.86 10.52 13.31
CA VAL A 633 -28.41 10.36 11.92
C VAL A 633 -28.83 11.58 11.07
N GLU A 634 -30.03 12.10 11.21
CA GLU A 634 -30.48 13.30 10.49
C GLU A 634 -29.55 14.51 10.72
N ASN A 635 -29.10 14.73 11.95
CA ASN A 635 -28.22 15.83 12.32
C ASN A 635 -26.74 15.55 12.13
N TRP A 636 -26.34 14.32 11.79
CA TRP A 636 -24.96 13.95 11.57
C TRP A 636 -24.44 14.55 10.25
N ASN A 637 -23.23 15.10 10.30
CA ASN A 637 -22.57 15.76 9.17
C ASN A 637 -21.57 14.87 8.41
N GLY A 638 -21.58 13.54 8.64
CA GLY A 638 -20.70 12.60 7.99
C GLY A 638 -19.31 12.47 8.61
N THR A 639 -19.10 13.04 9.82
CA THR A 639 -17.81 12.93 10.52
C THR A 639 -17.73 11.67 11.36
N PHE A 640 -16.54 11.10 11.44
CA PHE A 640 -16.26 9.85 12.19
C PHE A 640 -15.41 10.17 13.43
N TYR A 641 -15.99 10.91 14.37
CA TYR A 641 -15.37 11.15 15.67
C TYR A 641 -15.74 10.07 16.68
N THR A 642 -14.77 9.69 17.50
CA THR A 642 -14.90 8.61 18.51
C THR A 642 -16.05 8.82 19.48
N GLY A 643 -16.48 10.07 19.75
CA GLY A 643 -17.61 10.39 20.65
C GLY A 643 -19.00 10.32 20.02
N GLU A 644 -19.13 10.10 18.72
CA GLU A 644 -20.39 10.15 17.99
C GLU A 644 -21.04 8.76 17.86
N VAL A 645 -22.40 8.73 17.88
CA VAL A 645 -23.19 7.49 17.73
C VAL A 645 -23.54 7.20 16.27
N ALA A 646 -23.79 8.24 15.47
CA ALA A 646 -24.25 8.10 14.10
C ALA A 646 -23.26 7.32 13.21
N PRO A 647 -21.93 7.57 13.27
CA PRO A 647 -20.97 6.78 12.48
C PRO A 647 -21.04 5.29 12.78
N THR A 648 -21.16 4.90 14.04
CA THR A 648 -21.29 3.50 14.42
C THR A 648 -22.52 2.87 13.76
N PHE A 649 -23.67 3.52 13.88
CA PHE A 649 -24.90 2.98 13.31
C PHE A 649 -24.83 2.92 11.78
N TYR A 650 -24.29 3.95 11.12
CA TYR A 650 -24.08 4.00 9.68
C TYR A 650 -23.21 2.82 9.22
N THR A 651 -22.07 2.59 9.87
CA THR A 651 -21.14 1.52 9.50
C THR A 651 -21.79 0.13 9.60
N TYR A 652 -22.51 -0.15 10.69
CA TYR A 652 -23.19 -1.43 10.84
C TYR A 652 -24.37 -1.59 9.88
N TRP A 653 -25.07 -0.49 9.56
CA TRP A 653 -26.10 -0.48 8.52
C TRP A 653 -25.50 -0.75 7.14
N TRP A 654 -24.44 -0.04 6.76
CA TRP A 654 -23.73 -0.23 5.50
C TRP A 654 -23.25 -1.69 5.34
N ASN A 655 -22.66 -2.24 6.37
CA ASN A 655 -22.22 -3.63 6.39
C ASN A 655 -23.39 -4.60 6.25
N SER A 656 -24.49 -4.37 6.95
CA SER A 656 -25.70 -5.20 6.85
C SER A 656 -26.34 -5.12 5.47
N LEU A 657 -26.40 -3.92 4.89
CA LEU A 657 -26.91 -3.69 3.54
C LEU A 657 -26.05 -4.46 2.53
N SER A 658 -24.75 -4.25 2.55
CA SER A 658 -23.79 -4.87 1.64
C SER A 658 -23.87 -6.39 1.67
N ARG A 659 -23.84 -7.00 2.85
CA ARG A 659 -23.91 -8.46 3.02
C ARG A 659 -25.22 -9.07 2.54
N SER A 660 -26.32 -8.42 2.77
CA SER A 660 -27.64 -8.98 2.45
C SER A 660 -27.83 -9.22 0.94
N TRP A 661 -27.18 -8.44 0.09
CA TRP A 661 -27.33 -8.52 -1.35
C TRP A 661 -26.10 -9.02 -2.08
N TYR A 662 -24.88 -8.75 -1.54
CA TYR A 662 -23.62 -9.08 -2.19
C TYR A 662 -23.15 -10.52 -1.89
N ASP A 663 -23.07 -10.89 -0.59
CA ASP A 663 -22.55 -12.19 -0.15
C ASP A 663 -23.24 -13.39 -0.82
N PRO A 664 -24.56 -13.44 -1.01
CA PRO A 664 -25.20 -14.59 -1.65
C PRO A 664 -24.76 -14.77 -3.12
N ARG A 665 -24.44 -13.69 -3.84
CA ARG A 665 -23.98 -13.73 -5.23
C ARG A 665 -22.52 -14.12 -5.31
N LEU A 666 -21.69 -13.57 -4.43
CA LEU A 666 -20.30 -13.98 -4.31
C LEU A 666 -20.18 -15.45 -3.96
N ALA A 667 -20.95 -15.93 -2.97
CA ALA A 667 -20.98 -17.34 -2.62
C ALA A 667 -21.44 -18.23 -3.78
N ALA A 668 -22.43 -17.80 -4.56
CA ALA A 668 -22.87 -18.50 -5.77
C ALA A 668 -21.78 -18.51 -6.86
N ALA A 669 -21.00 -17.44 -6.97
CA ALA A 669 -19.83 -17.37 -7.84
C ALA A 669 -18.65 -18.19 -7.30
N GLY A 670 -18.71 -18.70 -6.08
CA GLY A 670 -17.61 -19.36 -5.40
C GLY A 670 -16.49 -18.40 -4.93
N LEU A 671 -16.84 -17.14 -4.73
CA LEU A 671 -15.99 -16.08 -4.22
C LEU A 671 -16.31 -15.83 -2.75
N SER A 672 -15.33 -15.45 -1.93
CA SER A 672 -15.48 -15.29 -0.49
C SER A 672 -15.63 -13.87 0.01
N SER A 673 -15.16 -12.88 -0.78
CA SER A 673 -15.22 -11.46 -0.45
C SER A 673 -15.19 -10.61 -1.72
N ALA A 674 -15.66 -9.38 -1.62
CA ALA A 674 -15.45 -8.38 -2.66
C ALA A 674 -14.09 -7.70 -2.45
N PRO A 675 -13.30 -7.48 -3.50
CA PRO A 675 -12.02 -6.78 -3.37
C PRO A 675 -12.17 -5.29 -3.09
N SER A 676 -13.31 -4.68 -3.42
CA SER A 676 -13.60 -3.28 -3.13
C SER A 676 -15.10 -3.03 -3.05
N TRP A 677 -15.45 -2.04 -2.22
CA TRP A 677 -16.82 -1.56 -2.06
C TRP A 677 -16.95 -0.20 -2.73
N PHE A 678 -17.98 0.00 -3.53
CA PHE A 678 -18.28 1.27 -4.19
C PHE A 678 -19.59 1.85 -3.64
N PRO A 679 -19.56 2.59 -2.50
CA PRO A 679 -20.76 3.20 -1.94
C PRO A 679 -21.50 4.12 -2.92
N ASN A 680 -20.75 4.88 -3.72
CA ASN A 680 -21.30 5.71 -4.79
C ASN A 680 -22.04 4.91 -5.88
N GLN A 681 -21.56 3.69 -6.20
CA GLN A 681 -22.22 2.81 -7.16
C GLN A 681 -23.53 2.26 -6.61
N VAL A 682 -23.57 1.89 -5.33
CA VAL A 682 -24.81 1.48 -4.66
C VAL A 682 -25.83 2.63 -4.61
N ALA A 683 -25.38 3.84 -4.31
CA ALA A 683 -26.22 5.04 -4.36
C ALA A 683 -26.76 5.28 -5.79
N TRP A 684 -25.92 5.08 -6.82
CA TRP A 684 -26.34 5.19 -8.21
C TRP A 684 -27.41 4.16 -8.58
N ILE A 685 -27.25 2.88 -8.21
CA ILE A 685 -28.25 1.83 -8.45
C ILE A 685 -29.55 2.16 -7.69
N ALA A 686 -29.46 2.58 -6.44
CA ALA A 686 -30.62 2.97 -5.63
C ALA A 686 -31.42 4.12 -6.26
N ALA A 687 -30.72 5.08 -6.86
CA ALA A 687 -31.36 6.24 -7.51
C ALA A 687 -31.93 5.93 -8.89
N ASN A 688 -31.24 5.12 -9.71
CA ASN A 688 -31.55 4.92 -11.13
C ASN A 688 -32.27 3.60 -11.43
N ASP A 689 -32.02 2.56 -10.64
CA ASP A 689 -32.66 1.24 -10.77
C ASP A 689 -32.98 0.62 -9.40
N PRO A 690 -33.88 1.25 -8.60
CA PRO A 690 -34.22 0.77 -7.25
C PRO A 690 -34.96 -0.59 -7.26
N GLY A 691 -35.42 -1.04 -8.42
CA GLY A 691 -36.05 -2.33 -8.66
C GLY A 691 -35.12 -3.40 -9.21
N ASN A 692 -33.83 -3.16 -9.25
CA ASN A 692 -32.83 -4.09 -9.75
C ASN A 692 -32.94 -5.45 -9.08
N SER A 693 -33.44 -6.44 -9.83
CA SER A 693 -33.75 -7.76 -9.27
C SER A 693 -32.50 -8.63 -9.07
N THR A 694 -31.39 -8.28 -9.70
CA THR A 694 -30.12 -8.99 -9.49
C THR A 694 -29.55 -8.68 -8.11
N TRP A 695 -29.47 -7.40 -7.76
CA TRP A 695 -28.87 -6.93 -6.54
C TRP A 695 -29.89 -6.77 -5.42
N PHE A 696 -31.09 -6.28 -5.71
CA PHE A 696 -32.17 -6.04 -4.74
C PHE A 696 -33.44 -6.81 -5.14
N PRO A 697 -33.52 -8.13 -4.90
CA PRO A 697 -34.66 -8.96 -5.36
C PRO A 697 -36.03 -8.50 -4.87
N SER A 698 -36.06 -7.81 -3.73
CA SER A 698 -37.29 -7.24 -3.13
C SER A 698 -37.38 -5.71 -3.29
N GLY A 699 -36.49 -5.13 -4.08
CA GLY A 699 -36.29 -3.69 -4.22
C GLY A 699 -35.35 -3.11 -3.16
N PHE A 700 -34.69 -1.98 -3.49
CA PHE A 700 -33.71 -1.33 -2.62
C PHE A 700 -34.28 -0.98 -1.23
N LEU A 701 -35.46 -0.40 -1.20
CA LEU A 701 -36.09 0.03 0.05
C LEU A 701 -36.38 -1.11 1.04
N ALA A 702 -36.72 -2.29 0.53
CA ALA A 702 -36.89 -3.47 1.38
C ALA A 702 -35.53 -4.01 1.89
N ALA A 703 -34.48 -3.92 1.06
CA ALA A 703 -33.13 -4.29 1.46
C ALA A 703 -32.58 -3.32 2.54
N ASP A 704 -32.85 -2.04 2.37
CA ASP A 704 -32.48 -0.99 3.33
C ASP A 704 -33.14 -1.20 4.70
N GLN A 705 -34.43 -1.49 4.75
CA GLN A 705 -35.11 -1.79 6.01
C GLN A 705 -34.52 -3.03 6.69
N VAL A 706 -34.23 -4.08 5.94
CA VAL A 706 -33.56 -5.29 6.47
C VAL A 706 -32.17 -4.94 7.01
N ALA A 707 -31.46 -4.03 6.36
CA ALA A 707 -30.15 -3.58 6.81
C ALA A 707 -30.22 -2.80 8.13
N VAL A 708 -31.20 -1.93 8.31
CA VAL A 708 -31.47 -1.24 9.59
C VAL A 708 -31.74 -2.24 10.70
N GLU A 709 -32.61 -3.22 10.46
CA GLU A 709 -32.92 -4.25 11.46
C GLU A 709 -31.67 -5.12 11.77
N GLY A 710 -30.89 -5.48 10.77
CA GLY A 710 -29.64 -6.23 10.91
C GLY A 710 -28.61 -5.51 11.77
N ALA A 711 -28.39 -4.22 11.51
CA ALA A 711 -27.51 -3.36 12.32
C ALA A 711 -27.96 -3.32 13.79
N LEU A 712 -29.27 -3.16 14.03
CA LEU A 712 -29.83 -3.15 15.38
C LEU A 712 -29.62 -4.48 16.12
N VAL A 713 -29.74 -5.62 15.42
CA VAL A 713 -29.50 -6.94 16.01
C VAL A 713 -28.03 -7.04 16.47
N VAL A 714 -27.09 -6.66 15.62
CA VAL A 714 -25.66 -6.75 15.96
C VAL A 714 -25.33 -5.80 17.11
N LEU A 715 -25.67 -4.53 17.00
CA LEU A 715 -25.31 -3.51 18.01
C LEU A 715 -25.94 -3.79 19.38
N THR A 716 -27.18 -4.23 19.43
CA THR A 716 -27.81 -4.57 20.71
C THR A 716 -27.22 -5.84 21.34
N SER A 717 -26.79 -6.81 20.56
CA SER A 717 -26.11 -8.00 21.07
C SER A 717 -24.71 -7.71 21.62
N THR A 718 -24.10 -6.67 21.14
CA THR A 718 -22.71 -6.29 21.36
C THR A 718 -22.54 -5.22 22.44
N LEU A 719 -23.23 -4.09 22.27
CA LEU A 719 -23.10 -2.91 23.12
C LEU A 719 -24.29 -2.77 24.09
N GLY A 720 -25.36 -3.58 23.89
CA GLY A 720 -26.62 -3.36 24.62
C GLY A 720 -27.27 -2.02 24.30
N PRO A 721 -28.42 -1.68 24.91
CA PRO A 721 -29.28 -2.54 25.72
C PRO A 721 -29.91 -3.61 24.83
N SER A 722 -30.35 -4.74 25.47
CA SER A 722 -31.04 -5.82 24.76
C SER A 722 -32.26 -5.34 24.00
N LEU A 723 -32.49 -5.84 22.78
CA LEU A 723 -33.68 -5.59 21.97
C LEU A 723 -34.97 -5.92 22.73
N PHE A 724 -34.89 -6.85 23.70
CA PHE A 724 -36.02 -7.27 24.51
C PHE A 724 -36.16 -6.50 25.84
N SER A 725 -35.35 -5.42 26.03
CA SER A 725 -35.51 -4.55 27.20
C SER A 725 -36.85 -3.84 27.17
N THR A 726 -37.50 -3.81 28.32
CA THR A 726 -38.80 -3.11 28.49
C THR A 726 -38.66 -1.63 28.74
N ASN A 727 -37.43 -1.13 28.81
CA ASN A 727 -37.14 0.30 28.97
C ASN A 727 -37.32 1.03 27.63
N ALA A 728 -38.24 1.96 27.56
CA ALA A 728 -38.42 2.83 26.38
C ALA A 728 -38.34 4.29 26.84
N PRO A 729 -37.59 5.14 26.13
CA PRO A 729 -36.77 4.84 24.95
C PRO A 729 -35.49 4.06 25.28
N PRO A 730 -34.96 3.25 24.36
CA PRO A 730 -33.68 2.55 24.57
C PRO A 730 -32.54 3.56 24.68
N ASP A 731 -31.57 3.29 25.57
CA ASP A 731 -30.36 4.10 25.70
C ASP A 731 -29.27 3.61 24.72
N VAL A 732 -28.93 4.42 23.74
CA VAL A 732 -27.87 4.17 22.74
C VAL A 732 -26.63 5.06 22.96
N SER A 733 -26.54 5.76 24.08
CA SER A 733 -25.43 6.69 24.34
C SER A 733 -24.05 6.01 24.39
N GLY A 734 -24.02 4.71 24.67
CA GLY A 734 -22.80 3.89 24.63
C GLY A 734 -22.42 3.38 23.23
N TRP A 735 -23.23 3.64 22.20
CA TRP A 735 -22.92 3.19 20.81
C TRP A 735 -22.01 4.17 20.08
N THR A 736 -21.04 4.73 20.78
CA THR A 736 -20.11 5.69 20.19
C THR A 736 -19.13 5.00 19.24
N TRP A 737 -18.61 5.74 18.26
CA TRP A 737 -17.63 5.23 17.30
C TRP A 737 -16.42 4.62 18.01
N GLY A 738 -15.87 5.31 19.01
CA GLY A 738 -14.76 4.81 19.80
C GLY A 738 -15.05 3.59 20.68
N ALA A 739 -16.31 3.18 20.83
CA ALA A 739 -16.64 1.92 21.53
C ALA A 739 -16.43 0.68 20.63
N VAL A 740 -16.34 0.89 19.31
CA VAL A 740 -16.19 -0.18 18.31
C VAL A 740 -14.99 -0.01 17.40
N HIS A 741 -14.34 1.13 17.43
CA HIS A 741 -13.24 1.48 16.55
C HIS A 741 -11.99 1.88 17.37
N THR A 742 -11.02 0.96 17.43
CA THR A 742 -9.82 1.08 18.25
C THR A 742 -8.57 0.82 17.42
N PHE A 743 -7.46 1.38 17.86
CA PHE A 743 -6.18 1.28 17.19
C PHE A 743 -5.14 0.56 18.06
N THR A 744 -4.58 -0.50 17.51
CA THR A 744 -3.43 -1.21 18.07
C THR A 744 -2.31 -1.22 17.06
N LEU A 745 -1.13 -0.76 17.44
CA LEU A 745 0.07 -0.79 16.63
C LEU A 745 0.86 -2.07 16.93
N PRO A 746 0.80 -3.11 16.05
CA PRO A 746 1.46 -4.37 16.29
C PRO A 746 2.98 -4.24 16.12
N SER A 747 3.73 -5.06 16.86
CA SER A 747 5.16 -5.23 16.60
C SER A 747 5.40 -6.25 15.48
N ILE A 748 6.38 -5.99 14.61
CA ILE A 748 6.84 -6.93 13.57
C ILE A 748 7.29 -8.29 14.15
N THR A 749 7.60 -8.34 15.46
CA THR A 749 7.98 -9.58 16.16
C THR A 749 6.78 -10.43 16.56
N GLY A 750 5.56 -9.92 16.48
CA GLY A 750 4.36 -10.55 17.05
C GLY A 750 4.31 -10.56 18.57
N VAL A 751 5.29 -9.95 19.26
CA VAL A 751 5.33 -9.86 20.72
C VAL A 751 4.47 -8.68 21.16
N ALA A 752 3.31 -8.94 21.76
CA ALA A 752 2.36 -7.91 22.17
C ALA A 752 2.96 -6.81 23.07
N ALA A 753 3.93 -7.13 23.93
CA ALA A 753 4.62 -6.16 24.78
C ALA A 753 5.49 -5.15 24.01
N PHE A 754 5.80 -5.43 22.76
CA PHE A 754 6.56 -4.53 21.87
C PHE A 754 5.62 -3.65 21.02
N GLY A 755 4.34 -4.03 20.88
CA GLY A 755 3.30 -3.21 20.27
C GLY A 755 2.80 -2.09 21.18
N ARG A 756 1.84 -1.30 20.67
CA ARG A 756 1.18 -0.21 21.42
C ARG A 756 -0.34 -0.30 21.21
N ASP A 757 -1.09 -0.14 22.28
CA ASP A 757 -2.55 0.02 22.26
C ASP A 757 -2.85 1.50 22.51
N LEU A 758 -3.47 2.16 21.55
CA LEU A 758 -3.78 3.59 21.59
C LEU A 758 -5.27 3.84 21.90
N GLY A 759 -6.09 2.80 21.89
CA GLY A 759 -7.51 2.87 22.17
C GLY A 759 -8.33 3.46 21.00
N PRO A 760 -9.38 4.26 21.29
CA PRO A 760 -10.31 4.75 20.28
C PRO A 760 -9.64 5.62 19.21
N GLU A 761 -9.95 5.37 17.93
CA GLU A 761 -9.45 6.11 16.78
C GLU A 761 -10.58 6.77 15.98
N ASN A 762 -10.32 7.98 15.45
CA ASN A 762 -11.22 8.71 14.57
C ASN A 762 -11.03 8.25 13.11
N GLY A 763 -11.99 8.62 12.23
CA GLY A 763 -11.92 8.29 10.81
C GLY A 763 -12.53 6.93 10.48
N ASP A 764 -12.52 6.60 9.20
CA ASP A 764 -12.94 5.31 8.65
C ASP A 764 -12.20 5.00 7.33
N THR A 765 -12.71 4.05 6.55
CA THR A 765 -12.14 3.63 5.27
C THR A 765 -12.11 4.73 4.21
N PHE A 766 -13.08 5.65 4.18
CA PHE A 766 -13.27 6.64 3.10
C PHE A 766 -12.95 8.08 3.53
N THR A 767 -12.51 8.28 4.76
CA THR A 767 -12.04 9.60 5.24
C THR A 767 -10.63 9.90 4.76
N VAL A 768 -10.23 11.16 4.65
CA VAL A 768 -8.87 11.56 4.26
C VAL A 768 -7.86 11.09 5.31
N SER A 769 -8.17 11.29 6.61
CA SER A 769 -7.49 10.60 7.71
C SER A 769 -8.01 9.17 7.78
N VAL A 770 -7.42 8.30 6.95
CA VAL A 770 -7.90 6.93 6.76
C VAL A 770 -7.61 6.08 8.02
N ALA A 771 -8.62 5.39 8.48
CA ALA A 771 -8.57 4.46 9.60
C ALA A 771 -9.51 3.26 9.33
N PRO A 772 -9.21 2.40 8.35
CA PRO A 772 -10.04 1.28 8.01
C PRO A 772 -9.97 0.21 9.09
N PHE A 773 -11.06 -0.51 9.23
CA PHE A 773 -11.20 -1.55 10.22
C PHE A 773 -11.24 -2.93 9.58
N THR A 774 -10.83 -3.95 10.32
CA THR A 774 -10.92 -5.33 9.86
C THR A 774 -12.38 -5.78 9.81
N ASP A 775 -12.81 -6.28 8.65
CA ASP A 775 -14.15 -6.76 8.35
C ASP A 775 -14.52 -8.04 9.11
N ASN A 776 -14.49 -8.02 10.41
CA ASN A 776 -14.98 -9.14 11.21
C ASN A 776 -16.41 -8.86 11.70
N TYR A 777 -17.34 -8.85 10.76
CA TYR A 777 -18.75 -8.45 10.90
C TYR A 777 -19.59 -9.24 11.93
N THR A 778 -19.02 -10.21 12.57
CA THR A 778 -19.71 -11.06 13.55
C THR A 778 -19.39 -10.74 15.00
N VAL A 779 -18.41 -9.89 15.26
CA VAL A 779 -17.96 -9.48 16.59
C VAL A 779 -17.74 -7.98 16.60
N PRO A 780 -17.99 -7.31 17.74
CA PRO A 780 -17.89 -5.86 17.82
C PRO A 780 -16.45 -5.44 17.84
N LEU A 781 -15.71 -5.50 16.87
CA LEU A 781 -14.37 -4.89 16.90
C LEU A 781 -13.85 -4.65 15.53
N THR A 782 -13.63 -3.46 15.35
CA THR A 782 -13.01 -2.88 14.23
C THR A 782 -11.65 -2.39 14.67
N GLU A 783 -10.70 -3.29 14.75
CA GLU A 783 -9.32 -2.94 15.00
C GLU A 783 -8.73 -2.28 13.75
N VAL A 784 -8.20 -1.08 13.90
CA VAL A 784 -7.50 -0.38 12.82
C VAL A 784 -6.15 -1.05 12.61
N ALA A 785 -5.94 -1.58 11.42
CA ALA A 785 -4.69 -2.24 11.04
C ALA A 785 -3.86 -1.46 10.03
N LEU A 786 -4.43 -0.39 9.49
CA LEU A 786 -3.90 0.39 8.39
C LEU A 786 -4.13 1.88 8.64
N GLY A 787 -3.31 2.74 8.04
CA GLY A 787 -3.47 4.19 8.15
C GLY A 787 -2.30 4.94 7.55
N SER A 788 -2.21 6.23 7.81
CA SER A 788 -1.08 7.07 7.37
C SER A 788 0.22 6.54 7.96
N SER A 789 0.99 5.77 7.19
CA SER A 789 2.26 5.19 7.63
C SER A 789 3.38 6.22 7.83
N LEU A 790 3.21 7.39 7.24
CA LEU A 790 3.85 8.66 7.55
C LEU A 790 2.90 9.80 7.18
N ARG A 791 3.17 11.03 7.65
CA ARG A 791 2.58 12.26 7.10
C ARG A 791 3.70 13.23 6.75
N LEU A 792 3.57 13.86 5.58
CA LEU A 792 4.47 14.90 5.09
C LEU A 792 3.66 16.13 4.67
N VAL A 793 4.13 17.31 5.08
CA VAL A 793 3.79 18.60 4.46
C VAL A 793 5.09 19.30 4.13
N SER A 794 5.36 19.52 2.86
CA SER A 794 6.65 20.02 2.39
C SER A 794 6.50 21.12 1.35
N ALA A 795 7.53 21.94 1.28
CA ALA A 795 7.74 22.94 0.24
C ALA A 795 9.21 22.89 -0.21
N PRO A 796 9.49 23.13 -1.47
CA PRO A 796 10.87 23.25 -1.92
C PRO A 796 11.56 24.50 -1.33
N ALA A 797 12.88 24.57 -1.41
CA ALA A 797 13.73 25.64 -0.91
C ALA A 797 13.83 25.73 0.62
N ALA A 798 14.22 26.88 1.13
CA ALA A 798 14.40 27.13 2.56
C ALA A 798 13.07 27.24 3.36
N SER A 799 11.97 26.72 2.83
CA SER A 799 10.68 26.69 3.50
C SER A 799 10.63 25.52 4.49
N PRO A 800 9.96 25.65 5.62
CA PRO A 800 9.89 24.57 6.58
C PRO A 800 9.11 23.39 6.01
N SER A 801 9.65 22.20 6.20
CA SER A 801 8.99 20.91 5.95
C SER A 801 8.69 20.23 7.27
N PHE A 802 7.58 19.51 7.31
CA PHE A 802 7.05 18.86 8.51
C PHE A 802 6.69 17.41 8.21
N GLY A 803 6.91 16.54 9.20
CA GLY A 803 6.52 15.15 9.06
C GLY A 803 6.42 14.41 10.37
N VAL A 804 5.79 13.24 10.35
CA VAL A 804 5.58 12.40 11.54
C VAL A 804 5.36 10.94 11.16
N LEU A 805 5.77 10.03 12.04
CA LEU A 805 5.63 8.57 11.89
C LEU A 805 4.73 7.97 12.99
N PRO A 806 3.99 6.90 12.71
CA PRO A 806 3.38 6.05 13.74
C PRO A 806 4.46 5.15 14.39
N GLY A 807 5.24 5.73 15.32
CA GLY A 807 6.38 5.06 15.95
C GLY A 807 7.46 6.05 16.32
N GLY A 808 8.68 5.75 15.93
CA GLY A 808 9.84 6.63 16.15
C GLY A 808 11.03 6.29 15.25
N GLY A 809 12.12 7.04 15.41
CA GLY A 809 13.33 6.85 14.61
C GLY A 809 14.07 5.55 14.89
N SER A 810 13.94 4.95 16.08
CA SER A 810 14.66 3.73 16.46
C SER A 810 13.77 2.49 16.51
N GLY A 811 14.25 1.36 15.99
CA GLY A 811 13.63 0.04 16.16
C GLY A 811 13.96 -0.64 17.49
N ASN A 812 14.86 -0.07 18.28
CA ASN A 812 15.26 -0.63 19.56
C ASN A 812 14.25 -0.30 20.66
N ILE A 813 13.55 -1.32 21.18
CA ILE A 813 12.55 -1.18 22.25
C ILE A 813 13.07 -0.48 23.52
N ALA A 814 14.36 -0.51 23.78
CA ALA A 814 14.98 0.15 24.93
C ALA A 814 15.31 1.64 24.67
N SER A 815 15.19 2.11 23.45
CA SER A 815 15.39 3.51 23.08
C SER A 815 14.18 4.35 23.45
N ALA A 816 14.44 5.60 23.90
CA ALA A 816 13.38 6.60 24.05
C ALA A 816 12.76 7.05 22.70
N TYR A 817 13.39 6.66 21.60
CA TYR A 817 12.98 6.98 20.22
C TYR A 817 12.32 5.79 19.50
N TYR A 818 11.89 4.78 20.25
CA TYR A 818 11.12 3.66 19.71
C TYR A 818 9.71 4.09 19.27
N ASP A 819 9.08 4.95 20.06
CA ASP A 819 7.70 5.41 19.89
C ASP A 819 7.51 6.91 20.17
N ASN A 820 8.57 7.70 20.12
CA ASN A 820 8.55 9.13 20.51
C ASN A 820 7.65 10.00 19.61
N GLN A 821 7.46 9.64 18.35
CA GLN A 821 6.59 10.36 17.42
C GLN A 821 5.13 9.85 17.45
N LEU A 822 4.87 8.68 18.04
CA LEU A 822 3.55 8.06 18.04
C LEU A 822 2.45 8.94 18.66
N PRO A 823 2.66 9.62 19.81
CA PRO A 823 1.67 10.56 20.34
C PRO A 823 1.40 11.75 19.39
N LEU A 824 2.44 12.29 18.75
CA LEU A 824 2.30 13.38 17.79
C LEU A 824 1.50 12.91 16.57
N TRP A 825 1.83 11.73 16.05
CA TRP A 825 1.11 11.13 14.93
C TRP A 825 -0.38 10.92 15.24
N PHE A 826 -0.68 10.42 16.45
CA PHE A 826 -2.06 10.17 16.89
C PHE A 826 -2.87 11.48 17.05
N ASP A 827 -2.22 12.53 17.54
CA ASP A 827 -2.83 13.85 17.73
C ASP A 827 -2.75 14.77 16.48
N HIS A 828 -2.29 14.24 15.33
CA HIS A 828 -2.07 14.99 14.08
C HIS A 828 -1.11 16.19 14.25
N GLU A 829 -0.12 16.03 15.10
CA GLU A 829 1.00 16.96 15.25
C GLU A 829 2.22 16.48 14.47
N TYR A 830 3.16 17.39 14.18
CA TYR A 830 4.28 17.10 13.28
C TYR A 830 5.60 17.52 13.93
N THR A 831 6.69 16.89 13.49
CA THR A 831 8.07 17.32 13.76
C THR A 831 8.61 18.13 12.59
N ASN A 832 9.68 18.90 12.83
CA ASN A 832 10.34 19.65 11.76
C ASN A 832 11.28 18.73 10.96
N LEU A 833 11.16 18.75 9.64
CA LEU A 833 11.96 17.95 8.70
C LEU A 833 12.73 18.85 7.71
N SER A 834 13.00 20.10 8.09
CA SER A 834 13.73 21.03 7.24
C SER A 834 15.19 20.63 7.09
N LEU A 835 15.79 20.94 5.92
CA LEU A 835 17.19 20.67 5.62
C LEU A 835 18.12 21.37 6.62
N VAL A 836 19.16 20.65 7.07
CA VAL A 836 20.23 21.13 7.94
C VAL A 836 21.58 20.86 7.25
N PRO A 837 22.00 21.70 6.28
CA PRO A 837 23.16 21.41 5.44
C PRO A 837 24.52 21.49 6.17
N ASP A 838 24.57 21.95 7.43
CA ASP A 838 25.78 22.09 8.24
C ASP A 838 25.70 21.20 9.49
N PRO A 839 26.64 20.25 9.68
CA PRO A 839 26.65 19.39 10.87
C PRO A 839 26.81 20.15 12.21
N ALA A 840 27.16 21.42 12.18
CA ALA A 840 27.16 22.28 13.35
C ALA A 840 25.76 22.88 13.67
N GLY A 841 24.75 22.63 12.82
CA GLY A 841 23.38 23.10 13.00
C GLY A 841 23.14 24.55 12.54
N PRO A 842 22.01 25.16 12.89
CA PRO A 842 21.07 24.77 13.96
C PRO A 842 20.12 23.62 13.60
N PHE A 843 19.94 22.70 14.52
CA PHE A 843 18.95 21.63 14.42
C PHE A 843 17.64 22.07 15.09
N PRO A 844 16.51 22.16 14.36
CA PRO A 844 15.24 22.64 14.92
C PRO A 844 14.75 21.80 16.12
N GLU A 845 14.95 20.50 16.05
CA GLU A 845 14.53 19.54 17.10
C GLU A 845 15.63 19.31 18.17
N GLY A 846 16.76 20.02 18.07
CA GLY A 846 17.93 19.83 18.94
C GLY A 846 18.76 18.60 18.58
N VAL A 847 19.88 18.40 19.29
CA VAL A 847 20.79 17.27 19.04
C VAL A 847 20.74 16.30 20.23
N VAL A 848 20.56 15.01 19.94
CA VAL A 848 20.55 13.92 20.92
C VAL A 848 21.91 13.22 20.96
N SER A 849 22.44 12.86 19.79
CA SER A 849 23.72 12.18 19.68
C SER A 849 24.45 12.53 18.38
N THR A 850 25.77 12.38 18.43
CA THR A 850 26.64 12.53 17.27
C THR A 850 27.58 11.34 17.18
N TRP A 851 27.57 10.65 16.04
CA TRP A 851 28.51 9.59 15.71
C TRP A 851 29.49 10.09 14.65
N THR A 852 30.75 9.76 14.83
CA THR A 852 31.80 10.03 13.84
C THR A 852 32.45 8.72 13.44
N LEU A 853 32.30 8.35 12.19
CA LEU A 853 32.93 7.19 11.58
C LEU A 853 34.15 7.65 10.82
N ASN A 854 35.32 7.10 11.17
CA ASN A 854 36.59 7.45 10.56
C ASN A 854 37.12 6.29 9.71
N PRO A 855 37.87 6.58 8.62
CA PRO A 855 38.53 5.57 7.80
C PRO A 855 39.49 4.67 8.55
#